data_bf422c5e6b717edbd0371e5ba9385985
#
_entry.id   bf422c5e6b717edbd0371e5ba9385985
#
_cell.length_a   1.000
_cell.length_b   1.000
_cell.length_c   1.000
_cell.angle_alpha   90.00
_cell.angle_beta   90.00
_cell.angle_gamma   90.00
#
_symmetry.space_group_name_H-M   'P 1'
#
loop_
_entity.id
_entity.type
_entity.pdbx_description
1 polymer ?
#
loop_
_entity_poly.entity_id
_entity_poly.type
_entity_poly.pdbx_seq_one_letter_code
_entity_poly.pdbx_strand_id
1 'polypeptide(L)'
;MTILRETLRRIPPLPAIILVATSLVIFIVMNPGLIFSATTPTGGDTGAHVFGPAYLRDTLLPEGRILGWSNDWFAGFPAFYFYFPLPSLVIVLLDVFMPYGVAFKLVTTLGLLAMAPAIYFYTRAMKLGRNIGLIAAGSGAVFAFYESYSIYGGNLASTLAGEFSYSWSFALSLVYLGLLVKAVRDDRKYLKWAALALGLTALSHILTTIVVVIASLMVFGWKRGPARTAIIWVWGFAIAAFWALPLVARIGLTSDMGWTPLSRWEEVFPVEIWLLVPVAIPAAVWAVRRTSRILPLLAATLIPVIYFPLPAILPEVLPDLFGGERWKLWNGRLLPYWYFGVAFFAALGLGVAVMWLSRRLPSRLSVHWPRALIVVGFAVATGLVIDSTEFPGWSWIVVVVAGLAALATTLLLDQTINTRTFLTLGASAVVVLGATAGVTFVDGWSKWNYEGYEAKEPWPEYEALMIELGRLPEGRVQWESSGDLNKYGTPMSPMLIPYWTEGSLKSMEGLYFESSLTTPFHFINHSEMSYKPSNPIPGLQYHTFDMERGLKHMDIYGVEYYVSFTPDAAEKANEIDGFTEIAVREPFHIFRLPETELVVPATHQPAVYEVPERGLLAAMIGSETVTGPDGEPLPSFHDLSLEWYEDIDNLHRWVVADGPEEWPRIQSVDERPDTEIYTPRNTVTNLEVDNHRISFTTDAIGVPHLVKVSYFPNWTATGADGPWRAAPSLMVVVPTERDVVLEFQDTWVESGGKILTYGGLASLIVVGVVLYRRRATTPTGPEDTPAS
;
A
#
# COMPACT_ATOMS: atom_id res chain seq x y z
N MET A 1 -48.05 24.43 2.70
CA MET A 1 -48.11 23.04 2.15
C MET A 1 -47.49 22.94 0.73
N THR A 2 -47.70 23.92 -0.15
CA THR A 2 -47.17 23.84 -1.56
C THR A 2 -45.64 23.96 -1.60
N ILE A 3 -45.04 24.87 -0.82
CA ILE A 3 -43.58 25.03 -0.72
C ILE A 3 -42.90 23.76 -0.16
N LEU A 4 -43.53 23.12 0.81
CA LEU A 4 -43.03 21.87 1.40
C LEU A 4 -43.09 20.71 0.40
N ARG A 5 -44.15 20.66 -0.43
CA ARG A 5 -44.27 19.68 -1.52
C ARG A 5 -43.28 19.89 -2.65
N GLU A 6 -42.89 21.13 -2.98
CA GLU A 6 -41.83 21.43 -3.95
C GLU A 6 -40.45 21.11 -3.40
N THR A 7 -40.19 21.37 -2.13
CA THR A 7 -38.94 20.99 -1.46
C THR A 7 -38.78 19.47 -1.37
N LEU A 8 -39.87 18.74 -1.12
CA LEU A 8 -39.89 17.26 -1.07
C LEU A 8 -39.74 16.58 -2.45
N ARG A 9 -40.09 17.26 -3.57
CA ARG A 9 -39.71 16.82 -4.91
C ARG A 9 -38.22 16.85 -5.18
N ARG A 10 -37.43 17.53 -4.35
CA ARG A 10 -35.97 17.59 -4.37
C ARG A 10 -35.29 16.54 -3.48
N ILE A 11 -36.03 15.61 -2.85
CA ILE A 11 -35.43 14.50 -2.11
C ILE A 11 -34.55 13.67 -3.08
N PRO A 12 -33.29 13.38 -2.71
CA PRO A 12 -32.40 12.59 -3.53
C PRO A 12 -33.07 11.30 -3.98
N PRO A 13 -32.87 10.86 -5.21
CA PRO A 13 -33.47 9.60 -5.68
C PRO A 13 -33.02 8.44 -4.79
N LEU A 14 -33.89 7.46 -4.57
CA LEU A 14 -33.62 6.28 -3.73
C LEU A 14 -32.17 5.74 -3.78
N PRO A 15 -31.51 5.64 -4.96
CA PRO A 15 -30.10 5.24 -5.00
C PRO A 15 -29.17 6.14 -4.18
N ALA A 16 -29.32 7.45 -4.30
CA ALA A 16 -28.44 8.39 -3.58
C ALA A 16 -28.63 8.22 -2.06
N ILE A 17 -29.86 8.04 -1.59
CA ILE A 17 -30.14 7.83 -0.16
C ILE A 17 -29.43 6.58 0.35
N ILE A 18 -29.62 5.43 -0.31
CA ILE A 18 -29.04 4.15 0.15
C ILE A 18 -27.51 4.18 0.08
N LEU A 19 -26.93 4.68 -1.03
CA LEU A 19 -25.49 4.70 -1.20
C LEU A 19 -24.81 5.65 -0.22
N VAL A 20 -25.36 6.84 -0.05
CA VAL A 20 -24.84 7.82 0.93
C VAL A 20 -24.99 7.27 2.36
N ALA A 21 -26.14 6.67 2.71
CA ALA A 21 -26.32 6.07 4.03
C ALA A 21 -25.31 4.95 4.30
N THR A 22 -25.05 4.08 3.31
CA THR A 22 -24.06 3.01 3.44
C THR A 22 -22.65 3.58 3.66
N SER A 23 -22.23 4.54 2.85
CA SER A 23 -20.92 5.19 3.02
C SER A 23 -20.85 5.98 4.33
N LEU A 24 -21.94 6.63 4.74
CA LEU A 24 -22.01 7.39 5.99
C LEU A 24 -21.84 6.50 7.22
N VAL A 25 -22.43 5.30 7.23
CA VAL A 25 -22.24 4.35 8.33
C VAL A 25 -20.76 3.97 8.47
N ILE A 26 -20.07 3.69 7.36
CA ILE A 26 -18.62 3.44 7.38
C ILE A 26 -17.88 4.66 7.92
N PHE A 27 -18.21 5.85 7.44
CA PHE A 27 -17.58 7.10 7.85
C PHE A 27 -17.77 7.42 9.33
N ILE A 28 -18.94 7.10 9.89
CA ILE A 28 -19.24 7.29 11.32
C ILE A 28 -18.33 6.41 12.18
N VAL A 29 -18.18 5.13 11.84
CA VAL A 29 -17.30 4.21 12.55
C VAL A 29 -15.83 4.67 12.49
N MET A 30 -15.45 5.41 11.47
CA MET A 30 -14.10 5.98 11.32
C MET A 30 -13.88 7.29 12.08
N ASN A 31 -14.74 7.68 13.03
CA ASN A 31 -14.60 8.85 13.88
C ASN A 31 -14.40 10.17 13.10
N PRO A 32 -15.44 10.66 12.37
CA PRO A 32 -15.32 11.81 11.48
C PRO A 32 -14.78 13.08 12.14
N GLY A 33 -15.07 13.31 13.43
CA GLY A 33 -14.54 14.46 14.17
C GLY A 33 -13.01 14.46 14.23
N LEU A 34 -12.40 13.27 14.34
CA LEU A 34 -10.94 13.11 14.36
C LEU A 34 -10.33 13.16 12.96
N ILE A 35 -11.06 12.71 11.93
CA ILE A 35 -10.62 12.84 10.54
C ILE A 35 -10.38 14.31 10.17
N PHE A 36 -11.22 15.21 10.65
CA PHE A 36 -11.08 16.64 10.41
C PHE A 36 -10.20 17.40 11.43
N SER A 37 -9.55 16.69 12.36
CA SER A 37 -8.50 17.29 13.19
C SER A 37 -7.19 17.40 12.40
N ALA A 38 -6.41 18.47 12.65
CA ALA A 38 -5.16 18.72 11.94
C ALA A 38 -3.98 17.85 12.43
N THR A 39 -4.19 17.02 13.43
CA THR A 39 -3.16 16.14 14.00
C THR A 39 -2.62 15.15 12.99
N THR A 40 -1.35 14.81 13.12
CA THR A 40 -0.64 13.82 12.31
C THR A 40 -1.14 12.41 12.61
N PRO A 41 -1.72 11.66 11.65
CA PRO A 41 -2.26 10.33 11.92
C PRO A 41 -1.17 9.35 12.36
N THR A 42 -1.59 8.36 13.15
CA THR A 42 -0.71 7.34 13.73
C THR A 42 -1.34 5.94 13.60
N GLY A 43 -0.80 4.95 14.30
CA GLY A 43 -1.30 3.57 14.40
C GLY A 43 -0.78 2.64 13.31
N GLY A 44 -0.19 1.51 13.72
CA GLY A 44 0.40 0.53 12.82
C GLY A 44 1.34 1.19 11.81
N ASP A 45 1.31 0.70 10.57
CA ASP A 45 2.07 1.29 9.46
C ASP A 45 1.52 2.65 9.03
N THR A 46 0.24 2.95 9.31
CA THR A 46 -0.40 4.23 8.93
C THR A 46 0.40 5.42 9.46
N GLY A 47 0.94 5.30 10.69
CA GLY A 47 1.74 6.35 11.31
C GLY A 47 3.03 6.64 10.55
N ALA A 48 3.72 5.64 10.04
CA ALA A 48 4.93 5.80 9.27
C ALA A 48 4.66 6.18 7.80
N HIS A 49 3.51 5.84 7.23
CA HIS A 49 3.09 6.28 5.90
C HIS A 49 2.99 7.80 5.74
N VAL A 50 2.94 8.54 6.83
CA VAL A 50 2.97 10.02 6.82
C VAL A 50 4.17 10.57 6.08
N PHE A 51 5.32 9.91 6.19
CA PHE A 51 6.55 10.34 5.54
C PHE A 51 6.42 10.41 4.00
N GLY A 52 5.90 9.36 3.35
CA GLY A 52 5.94 9.25 1.89
C GLY A 52 5.29 10.42 1.14
N PRO A 53 4.01 10.78 1.40
CA PRO A 53 3.39 11.93 0.74
C PRO A 53 4.05 13.27 1.11
N ALA A 54 4.59 13.41 2.33
CA ALA A 54 5.33 14.61 2.72
C ALA A 54 6.62 14.73 1.89
N TYR A 55 7.40 13.64 1.79
CA TYR A 55 8.59 13.59 0.94
C TYR A 55 8.28 13.87 -0.55
N LEU A 56 7.17 13.32 -1.04
CA LEU A 56 6.69 13.60 -2.42
C LEU A 56 6.40 15.09 -2.62
N ARG A 57 5.74 15.75 -1.64
CA ARG A 57 5.38 17.17 -1.68
C ARG A 57 6.61 18.07 -1.61
N ASP A 58 7.51 17.78 -0.66
CA ASP A 58 8.56 18.72 -0.25
C ASP A 58 9.86 18.54 -1.07
N THR A 59 10.11 17.32 -1.59
CA THR A 59 11.34 17.00 -2.31
C THR A 59 11.09 16.63 -3.77
N LEU A 60 10.29 15.59 -4.06
CA LEU A 60 10.22 15.06 -5.42
C LEU A 60 9.46 15.96 -6.39
N LEU A 61 8.27 16.46 -6.01
CA LEU A 61 7.46 17.30 -6.90
C LEU A 61 8.11 18.65 -7.23
N PRO A 62 8.79 19.36 -6.32
CA PRO A 62 9.55 20.55 -6.66
C PRO A 62 10.63 20.29 -7.72
N GLU A 63 11.22 19.10 -7.77
CA GLU A 63 12.17 18.68 -8.79
C GLU A 63 11.50 18.14 -10.08
N GLY A 64 10.15 18.14 -10.15
CA GLY A 64 9.39 17.60 -11.27
C GLY A 64 9.40 16.06 -11.34
N ARG A 65 9.66 15.39 -10.23
CA ARG A 65 9.73 13.94 -10.11
C ARG A 65 8.54 13.38 -9.34
N ILE A 66 8.19 12.12 -9.60
CA ILE A 66 7.29 11.30 -8.77
C ILE A 66 8.08 10.12 -8.21
N LEU A 67 9.04 9.62 -8.99
CA LEU A 67 9.98 8.59 -8.60
C LEU A 67 11.34 9.26 -8.43
N GLY A 68 12.07 8.89 -7.38
CA GLY A 68 13.38 9.46 -7.13
C GLY A 68 14.13 8.69 -6.05
N TRP A 69 15.16 9.28 -5.50
CA TRP A 69 15.92 8.73 -4.40
C TRP A 69 15.63 9.49 -3.11
N SER A 70 15.68 8.81 -1.99
CA SER A 70 15.63 9.40 -0.66
C SER A 70 16.72 8.81 0.21
N ASN A 71 17.43 9.66 0.91
CA ASN A 71 18.42 9.28 1.92
C ASN A 71 17.80 9.16 3.33
N ASP A 72 16.52 9.49 3.50
CA ASP A 72 15.88 9.65 4.81
C ASP A 72 15.66 8.35 5.56
N TRP A 73 15.54 7.23 4.84
CA TRP A 73 15.40 5.90 5.43
C TRP A 73 16.48 4.95 4.95
N PHE A 74 16.82 3.99 5.81
CA PHE A 74 17.86 2.99 5.52
C PHE A 74 19.22 3.67 5.26
N ALA A 75 19.99 3.15 4.34
CA ALA A 75 21.14 3.84 3.78
C ALA A 75 20.78 4.52 2.44
N GLY A 76 19.53 4.95 2.29
CA GLY A 76 18.92 5.44 1.07
C GLY A 76 18.09 4.37 0.34
N PHE A 77 17.06 4.82 -0.38
CA PHE A 77 16.15 3.93 -1.11
C PHE A 77 15.49 4.63 -2.30
N PRO A 78 15.04 3.87 -3.33
CA PRO A 78 14.32 4.42 -4.48
C PRO A 78 12.87 4.73 -4.12
N ALA A 79 12.60 5.97 -3.75
CA ALA A 79 11.30 6.43 -3.31
C ALA A 79 10.24 6.28 -4.40
N PHE A 80 9.10 5.67 -4.07
CA PHE A 80 7.95 5.38 -4.95
C PHE A 80 8.21 4.40 -6.10
N TYR A 81 9.36 3.81 -6.28
CA TYR A 81 9.56 2.78 -7.31
C TYR A 81 8.72 1.53 -7.06
N PHE A 82 8.58 1.13 -5.81
CA PHE A 82 7.89 -0.10 -5.41
C PHE A 82 6.60 0.15 -4.62
N TYR A 83 6.32 1.41 -4.25
CA TYR A 83 5.09 1.83 -3.57
C TYR A 83 4.18 2.66 -4.48
N PHE A 84 2.86 2.62 -4.19
CA PHE A 84 1.81 3.10 -5.07
C PHE A 84 1.65 4.62 -5.01
N PRO A 85 1.87 5.36 -6.11
CA PRO A 85 1.94 6.81 -6.05
C PRO A 85 0.57 7.51 -5.98
N LEU A 86 -0.54 6.88 -6.44
CA LEU A 86 -1.81 7.60 -6.60
C LEU A 86 -2.40 8.12 -5.27
N PRO A 87 -2.50 7.33 -4.19
CA PRO A 87 -3.00 7.87 -2.92
C PRO A 87 -2.16 9.02 -2.40
N SER A 88 -0.83 8.92 -2.47
CA SER A 88 0.11 9.98 -2.05
C SER A 88 -0.06 11.26 -2.87
N LEU A 89 -0.21 11.14 -4.20
CA LEU A 89 -0.50 12.28 -5.07
C LEU A 89 -1.83 12.96 -4.71
N VAL A 90 -2.85 12.19 -4.30
CA VAL A 90 -4.13 12.76 -3.88
C VAL A 90 -4.02 13.43 -2.51
N ILE A 91 -3.21 12.89 -1.59
CA ILE A 91 -2.91 13.54 -0.30
C ILE A 91 -2.28 14.90 -0.56
N VAL A 92 -1.21 14.96 -1.36
CA VAL A 92 -0.53 16.22 -1.71
C VAL A 92 -1.46 17.21 -2.39
N LEU A 93 -2.32 16.74 -3.29
CA LEU A 93 -3.31 17.60 -3.95
C LEU A 93 -4.30 18.21 -2.95
N LEU A 94 -4.78 17.43 -1.99
CA LEU A 94 -5.72 17.92 -0.96
C LEU A 94 -5.04 18.83 0.04
N ASP A 95 -3.78 18.60 0.36
CA ASP A 95 -2.99 19.42 1.28
C ASP A 95 -2.86 20.89 0.81
N VAL A 96 -3.01 21.14 -0.49
CA VAL A 96 -3.10 22.51 -1.02
C VAL A 96 -4.31 23.29 -0.45
N PHE A 97 -5.38 22.60 -0.02
CA PHE A 97 -6.65 23.18 0.37
C PHE A 97 -7.00 23.01 1.84
N MET A 98 -6.30 22.10 2.54
CA MET A 98 -6.59 21.75 3.94
C MET A 98 -5.30 21.27 4.64
N PRO A 99 -5.26 21.25 5.99
CA PRO A 99 -4.08 20.75 6.72
C PRO A 99 -3.70 19.33 6.29
N TYR A 100 -2.39 19.05 6.24
CA TYR A 100 -1.83 17.76 5.80
C TYR A 100 -2.44 16.55 6.52
N GLY A 101 -2.55 16.61 7.86
CA GLY A 101 -3.17 15.54 8.64
C GLY A 101 -4.63 15.26 8.25
N VAL A 102 -5.40 16.30 7.89
CA VAL A 102 -6.78 16.16 7.40
C VAL A 102 -6.79 15.53 6.00
N ALA A 103 -5.93 16.02 5.10
CA ALA A 103 -5.80 15.50 3.74
C ALA A 103 -5.45 14.00 3.76
N PHE A 104 -4.48 13.62 4.59
CA PHE A 104 -4.05 12.24 4.76
C PHE A 104 -5.20 11.36 5.26
N LYS A 105 -5.84 11.73 6.39
CA LYS A 105 -6.94 10.97 6.99
C LYS A 105 -8.13 10.83 6.03
N LEU A 106 -8.48 11.88 5.30
CA LEU A 106 -9.54 11.80 4.28
C LEU A 106 -9.19 10.79 3.19
N VAL A 107 -7.97 10.81 2.67
CA VAL A 107 -7.55 9.89 1.61
C VAL A 107 -7.57 8.43 2.10
N THR A 108 -7.17 8.16 3.33
CA THR A 108 -7.26 6.80 3.88
C THR A 108 -8.70 6.27 3.91
N THR A 109 -9.70 7.15 4.07
CA THR A 109 -11.11 6.75 4.12
C THR A 109 -11.77 6.56 2.76
N LEU A 110 -11.32 7.30 1.72
CA LEU A 110 -12.04 7.40 0.44
C LEU A 110 -12.24 6.06 -0.27
N GLY A 111 -11.27 5.15 -0.19
CA GLY A 111 -11.37 3.81 -0.78
C GLY A 111 -12.60 3.05 -0.27
N LEU A 112 -12.78 3.02 1.05
CA LEU A 112 -13.92 2.36 1.71
C LEU A 112 -15.23 3.07 1.42
N LEU A 113 -15.25 4.39 1.44
CA LEU A 113 -16.46 5.18 1.13
C LEU A 113 -16.91 5.02 -0.32
N ALA A 114 -16.00 4.76 -1.25
CA ALA A 114 -16.28 4.52 -2.65
C ALA A 114 -16.83 3.12 -2.94
N MET A 115 -16.77 2.17 -1.99
CA MET A 115 -17.17 0.77 -2.21
C MET A 115 -18.64 0.65 -2.60
N ALA A 116 -19.57 1.19 -1.83
CA ALA A 116 -21.01 1.07 -2.12
C ALA A 116 -21.39 1.68 -3.49
N PRO A 117 -20.96 2.89 -3.86
CA PRO A 117 -21.12 3.42 -5.20
C PRO A 117 -20.50 2.53 -6.31
N ALA A 118 -19.30 2.00 -6.10
CA ALA A 118 -18.61 1.14 -7.06
C ALA A 118 -19.37 -0.19 -7.29
N ILE A 119 -19.83 -0.83 -6.21
CA ILE A 119 -20.65 -2.04 -6.27
C ILE A 119 -21.97 -1.77 -7.01
N TYR A 120 -22.65 -0.68 -6.68
CA TYR A 120 -23.88 -0.30 -7.36
C TYR A 120 -23.63 -0.04 -8.86
N PHE A 121 -22.57 0.71 -9.20
CA PHE A 121 -22.18 0.93 -10.61
C PHE A 121 -21.94 -0.41 -11.31
N TYR A 122 -21.18 -1.32 -10.70
CA TYR A 122 -20.91 -2.66 -11.24
C TYR A 122 -22.22 -3.43 -11.50
N THR A 123 -23.12 -3.50 -10.51
CA THR A 123 -24.38 -4.22 -10.66
C THR A 123 -25.26 -3.64 -11.77
N ARG A 124 -25.24 -2.31 -11.99
CA ARG A 124 -25.91 -1.64 -13.09
C ARG A 124 -25.28 -1.99 -14.45
N ALA A 125 -23.95 -2.08 -14.50
CA ALA A 125 -23.24 -2.54 -15.70
C ALA A 125 -23.60 -4.00 -16.09
N MET A 126 -23.85 -4.83 -15.09
CA MET A 126 -24.34 -6.22 -15.27
C MET A 126 -25.78 -6.30 -15.73
N LYS A 127 -26.51 -5.18 -15.81
CA LYS A 127 -27.95 -5.10 -16.11
C LYS A 127 -28.80 -5.86 -15.10
N LEU A 128 -28.35 -5.97 -13.88
CA LEU A 128 -29.17 -6.42 -12.75
C LEU A 128 -30.18 -5.33 -12.37
N GLY A 129 -31.29 -5.71 -11.77
CA GLY A 129 -32.35 -4.77 -11.40
C GLY A 129 -31.82 -3.67 -10.46
N ARG A 130 -32.35 -2.43 -10.58
CA ARG A 130 -31.97 -1.29 -9.75
C ARG A 130 -31.99 -1.63 -8.26
N ASN A 131 -33.05 -2.19 -7.78
CA ASN A 131 -33.28 -2.49 -6.37
C ASN A 131 -32.37 -3.62 -5.87
N ILE A 132 -32.15 -4.65 -6.71
CA ILE A 132 -31.17 -5.71 -6.41
C ILE A 132 -29.78 -5.10 -6.24
N GLY A 133 -29.40 -4.20 -7.14
CA GLY A 133 -28.09 -3.53 -7.08
C GLY A 133 -27.92 -2.64 -5.83
N LEU A 134 -29.00 -2.03 -5.34
CA LEU A 134 -28.97 -1.23 -4.12
C LEU A 134 -28.77 -2.10 -2.86
N ILE A 135 -29.45 -3.23 -2.78
CA ILE A 135 -29.27 -4.18 -1.67
C ILE A 135 -27.84 -4.77 -1.73
N ALA A 136 -27.38 -5.13 -2.94
CA ALA A 136 -26.01 -5.62 -3.13
C ALA A 136 -24.94 -4.58 -2.74
N ALA A 137 -25.20 -3.27 -2.91
CA ALA A 137 -24.28 -2.22 -2.49
C ALA A 137 -23.98 -2.24 -0.99
N GLY A 138 -24.92 -2.73 -0.16
CA GLY A 138 -24.72 -2.93 1.27
C GLY A 138 -23.59 -3.91 1.62
N SER A 139 -23.23 -4.82 0.69
CA SER A 139 -22.08 -5.71 0.89
C SER A 139 -20.76 -4.95 1.07
N GLY A 140 -20.68 -3.68 0.64
CA GLY A 140 -19.55 -2.83 0.90
C GLY A 140 -19.33 -2.56 2.40
N ALA A 141 -20.40 -2.38 3.16
CA ALA A 141 -20.32 -2.26 4.62
C ALA A 141 -19.98 -3.61 5.28
N VAL A 142 -20.58 -4.72 4.81
CA VAL A 142 -20.28 -6.07 5.32
C VAL A 142 -18.78 -6.37 5.14
N PHE A 143 -18.22 -6.05 3.99
CA PHE A 143 -16.81 -6.25 3.71
C PHE A 143 -15.92 -5.27 4.50
N ALA A 144 -16.32 -4.00 4.61
CA ALA A 144 -15.56 -3.00 5.37
C ALA A 144 -15.42 -3.38 6.85
N PHE A 145 -16.48 -3.92 7.46
CA PHE A 145 -16.52 -4.30 8.87
C PHE A 145 -16.21 -5.78 9.12
N TYR A 146 -15.59 -6.44 8.16
CA TYR A 146 -15.10 -7.78 8.35
C TYR A 146 -13.74 -7.75 9.05
N GLU A 147 -13.70 -8.04 10.36
CA GLU A 147 -12.56 -7.83 11.25
C GLU A 147 -11.65 -9.06 11.46
N SER A 148 -11.92 -10.17 10.76
CA SER A 148 -11.14 -11.42 10.95
C SER A 148 -9.70 -11.33 10.45
N TYR A 149 -9.30 -10.25 9.80
CA TYR A 149 -7.93 -10.00 9.35
C TYR A 149 -7.63 -8.50 9.28
N SER A 150 -6.36 -8.12 9.45
CA SER A 150 -5.91 -6.72 9.50
C SER A 150 -4.79 -6.35 8.52
N ILE A 151 -4.25 -7.32 7.77
CA ILE A 151 -3.10 -7.08 6.88
C ILE A 151 -3.31 -7.60 5.44
N TYR A 152 -4.48 -8.18 5.12
CA TYR A 152 -4.72 -8.70 3.77
C TYR A 152 -5.14 -7.62 2.78
N GLY A 153 -5.69 -6.54 3.26
CA GLY A 153 -6.16 -5.40 2.46
C GLY A 153 -7.68 -5.31 2.31
N GLY A 154 -8.17 -4.14 1.95
CA GLY A 154 -9.53 -3.88 1.47
C GLY A 154 -10.61 -3.63 2.51
N ASN A 155 -10.52 -4.18 3.73
CA ASN A 155 -11.44 -3.90 4.84
C ASN A 155 -10.97 -2.70 5.68
N LEU A 156 -11.76 -2.33 6.70
CA LEU A 156 -11.42 -1.21 7.58
C LEU A 156 -10.19 -1.50 8.44
N ALA A 157 -10.09 -2.71 9.01
CA ALA A 157 -8.96 -3.11 9.83
C ALA A 157 -7.63 -3.00 9.04
N SER A 158 -7.57 -3.55 7.81
CA SER A 158 -6.39 -3.42 6.96
C SER A 158 -6.10 -1.98 6.54
N THR A 159 -7.15 -1.19 6.31
CA THR A 159 -7.00 0.25 5.99
C THR A 159 -6.35 1.01 7.14
N LEU A 160 -6.73 0.70 8.38
CA LEU A 160 -6.18 1.29 9.59
C LEU A 160 -4.76 0.76 9.89
N ALA A 161 -4.46 -0.48 9.51
CA ALA A 161 -3.11 -1.02 9.61
C ALA A 161 -2.10 -0.32 8.67
N GLY A 162 -2.57 0.32 7.57
CA GLY A 162 -1.71 0.99 6.58
C GLY A 162 -2.05 0.66 5.13
N GLU A 163 -2.89 -0.35 4.89
CA GLU A 163 -3.23 -0.86 3.56
C GLU A 163 -4.33 -0.04 2.85
N PHE A 164 -4.39 1.27 3.09
CA PHE A 164 -5.42 2.14 2.50
C PHE A 164 -5.34 2.21 0.97
N SER A 165 -4.15 2.08 0.40
CA SER A 165 -3.94 2.00 -1.05
C SER A 165 -4.68 0.82 -1.68
N TYR A 166 -4.74 -0.31 -1.00
CA TYR A 166 -5.50 -1.48 -1.42
C TYR A 166 -7.00 -1.17 -1.49
N SER A 167 -7.57 -0.51 -0.49
CA SER A 167 -9.00 -0.14 -0.47
C SER A 167 -9.38 0.76 -1.64
N TRP A 168 -8.51 1.71 -2.02
CA TRP A 168 -8.66 2.54 -3.21
C TRP A 168 -8.70 1.71 -4.49
N SER A 169 -7.68 0.89 -4.66
CA SER A 169 -7.53 0.05 -5.83
C SER A 169 -8.69 -0.95 -5.94
N PHE A 170 -9.16 -1.48 -4.81
CA PHE A 170 -10.29 -2.41 -4.78
C PHE A 170 -11.59 -1.75 -5.31
N ALA A 171 -11.94 -0.57 -4.83
CA ALA A 171 -13.10 0.17 -5.32
C ALA A 171 -12.98 0.51 -6.82
N LEU A 172 -11.80 0.99 -7.26
CA LEU A 172 -11.50 1.27 -8.66
C LEU A 172 -11.56 0.01 -9.52
N SER A 173 -11.16 -1.14 -9.02
CA SER A 173 -11.21 -2.42 -9.72
C SER A 173 -12.65 -2.84 -10.08
N LEU A 174 -13.60 -2.61 -9.18
CA LEU A 174 -15.02 -2.84 -9.44
C LEU A 174 -15.56 -1.89 -10.52
N VAL A 175 -15.12 -0.63 -10.49
CA VAL A 175 -15.46 0.34 -11.55
C VAL A 175 -14.86 -0.12 -12.88
N TYR A 176 -13.59 -0.55 -12.88
CA TYR A 176 -12.92 -1.09 -14.06
C TYR A 176 -13.67 -2.28 -14.65
N LEU A 177 -13.99 -3.32 -13.84
CA LEU A 177 -14.73 -4.48 -14.31
C LEU A 177 -16.09 -4.12 -14.89
N GLY A 178 -16.80 -3.17 -14.27
CA GLY A 178 -18.06 -2.65 -14.79
C GLY A 178 -17.90 -1.93 -16.13
N LEU A 179 -16.90 -1.09 -16.27
CA LEU A 179 -16.58 -0.37 -17.52
C LEU A 179 -16.08 -1.31 -18.61
N LEU A 180 -15.27 -2.31 -18.28
CA LEU A 180 -14.83 -3.36 -19.21
C LEU A 180 -16.03 -4.06 -19.84
N VAL A 181 -16.96 -4.54 -19.03
CA VAL A 181 -18.18 -5.20 -19.51
C VAL A 181 -19.01 -4.25 -20.40
N LYS A 182 -19.17 -2.99 -19.99
CA LYS A 182 -19.86 -1.98 -20.83
C LYS A 182 -19.11 -1.71 -22.13
N ALA A 183 -17.81 -1.62 -22.10
CA ALA A 183 -16.97 -1.39 -23.28
C ALA A 183 -17.08 -2.55 -24.28
N VAL A 184 -17.12 -3.80 -23.78
CA VAL A 184 -17.20 -4.99 -24.65
C VAL A 184 -18.62 -5.24 -25.14
N ARG A 185 -19.66 -5.08 -24.29
CA ARG A 185 -21.05 -5.50 -24.58
C ARG A 185 -21.96 -4.37 -25.04
N ASP A 186 -21.72 -3.14 -24.59
CA ASP A 186 -22.65 -2.03 -24.87
C ASP A 186 -22.07 -1.09 -25.92
N ASP A 187 -21.07 -0.25 -25.57
CA ASP A 187 -20.58 0.79 -26.47
C ASP A 187 -19.07 1.02 -26.29
N ARG A 188 -18.35 1.16 -27.42
CA ARG A 188 -16.91 1.48 -27.44
C ARG A 188 -16.53 2.79 -26.75
N LYS A 189 -17.48 3.70 -26.50
CA LYS A 189 -17.22 4.95 -25.75
C LYS A 189 -16.72 4.69 -24.33
N TYR A 190 -16.98 3.51 -23.78
CA TYR A 190 -16.52 3.11 -22.46
C TYR A 190 -15.06 2.62 -22.45
N LEU A 191 -14.40 2.39 -23.61
CA LEU A 191 -13.01 1.92 -23.70
C LEU A 191 -12.06 2.84 -22.94
N LYS A 192 -12.14 4.16 -23.20
CA LYS A 192 -11.28 5.15 -22.56
C LYS A 192 -11.46 5.20 -21.03
N TRP A 193 -12.71 5.07 -20.57
CA TRP A 193 -12.99 5.07 -19.14
C TRP A 193 -12.55 3.79 -18.45
N ALA A 194 -12.67 2.65 -19.13
CA ALA A 194 -12.15 1.38 -18.65
C ALA A 194 -10.61 1.40 -18.56
N ALA A 195 -9.94 1.97 -19.57
CA ALA A 195 -8.49 2.14 -19.56
C ALA A 195 -8.04 3.08 -18.44
N LEU A 196 -8.72 4.21 -18.25
CA LEU A 196 -8.44 5.12 -17.14
C LEU A 196 -8.63 4.44 -15.79
N ALA A 197 -9.75 3.72 -15.61
CA ALA A 197 -10.01 3.00 -14.36
C ALA A 197 -8.93 1.92 -14.10
N LEU A 198 -8.47 1.20 -15.13
CA LEU A 198 -7.38 0.23 -15.00
C LEU A 198 -6.06 0.91 -14.61
N GLY A 199 -5.68 2.01 -15.26
CA GLY A 199 -4.47 2.76 -14.92
C GLY A 199 -4.50 3.29 -13.50
N LEU A 200 -5.63 3.85 -13.05
CA LEU A 200 -5.79 4.30 -11.66
C LEU A 200 -5.79 3.13 -10.67
N THR A 201 -6.36 1.98 -11.03
CA THR A 201 -6.28 0.76 -10.21
C THR A 201 -4.82 0.34 -10.03
N ALA A 202 -4.03 0.32 -11.12
CA ALA A 202 -2.62 -0.04 -11.08
C ALA A 202 -1.80 0.93 -10.21
N LEU A 203 -1.99 2.23 -10.38
CA LEU A 203 -1.31 3.27 -9.60
C LEU A 203 -1.73 3.29 -8.12
N SER A 204 -2.82 2.61 -7.75
CA SER A 204 -3.26 2.46 -6.36
C SER A 204 -2.76 1.18 -5.71
N HIS A 205 -2.73 0.03 -6.43
CA HIS A 205 -2.20 -1.23 -5.89
C HIS A 205 -2.03 -2.31 -6.96
N ILE A 206 -0.84 -2.91 -7.03
CA ILE A 206 -0.52 -3.89 -8.09
C ILE A 206 -1.28 -5.21 -7.94
N LEU A 207 -1.48 -5.73 -6.73
CA LEU A 207 -2.10 -7.04 -6.52
C LEU A 207 -3.56 -7.06 -6.94
N THR A 208 -4.32 -6.02 -6.63
CA THR A 208 -5.70 -5.86 -7.11
C THR A 208 -5.74 -5.77 -8.63
N THR A 209 -4.74 -5.11 -9.24
CA THR A 209 -4.61 -5.02 -10.69
C THR A 209 -4.39 -6.38 -11.32
N ILE A 210 -3.50 -7.19 -10.77
CA ILE A 210 -3.26 -8.58 -11.22
C ILE A 210 -4.57 -9.37 -11.21
N VAL A 211 -5.30 -9.35 -10.11
CA VAL A 211 -6.59 -10.08 -9.99
C VAL A 211 -7.57 -9.66 -11.07
N VAL A 212 -7.78 -8.34 -11.29
CA VAL A 212 -8.79 -7.91 -12.26
C VAL A 212 -8.33 -8.01 -13.72
N VAL A 213 -7.04 -7.99 -13.98
CA VAL A 213 -6.48 -8.29 -15.31
C VAL A 213 -6.73 -9.76 -15.66
N ILE A 214 -6.41 -10.68 -14.75
CA ILE A 214 -6.70 -12.11 -14.94
C ILE A 214 -8.21 -12.33 -15.08
N ALA A 215 -9.03 -11.73 -14.22
CA ALA A 215 -10.48 -11.82 -14.29
C ALA A 215 -11.06 -11.28 -15.62
N SER A 216 -10.38 -10.30 -16.24
CA SER A 216 -10.76 -9.75 -17.55
C SER A 216 -10.68 -10.77 -18.68
N LEU A 217 -9.92 -11.86 -18.53
CA LEU A 217 -9.85 -12.94 -19.52
C LEU A 217 -11.23 -13.60 -19.74
N MET A 218 -12.12 -13.52 -18.78
CA MET A 218 -13.50 -14.05 -18.91
C MET A 218 -14.29 -13.39 -20.02
N VAL A 219 -13.93 -12.19 -20.46
CA VAL A 219 -14.62 -11.54 -21.59
C VAL A 219 -14.07 -11.96 -22.95
N PHE A 220 -13.00 -12.74 -23.01
CA PHE A 220 -12.39 -13.18 -24.28
C PHE A 220 -13.32 -14.07 -25.10
N GLY A 221 -14.19 -14.84 -24.46
CA GLY A 221 -15.24 -15.61 -25.14
C GLY A 221 -16.36 -14.75 -25.77
N TRP A 222 -16.36 -13.41 -25.60
CA TRP A 222 -17.38 -12.53 -26.16
C TRP A 222 -16.93 -11.91 -27.48
N LYS A 223 -17.90 -11.65 -28.37
CA LYS A 223 -17.62 -10.95 -29.63
C LYS A 223 -16.92 -9.64 -29.38
N ARG A 224 -15.74 -9.45 -29.98
CA ARG A 224 -14.82 -8.31 -29.79
C ARG A 224 -14.20 -8.22 -28.38
N GLY A 225 -14.38 -9.23 -27.52
CA GLY A 225 -13.81 -9.27 -26.17
C GLY A 225 -12.30 -9.10 -26.19
N PRO A 226 -11.52 -9.98 -26.84
CA PRO A 226 -10.05 -9.89 -26.86
C PRO A 226 -9.54 -8.56 -27.39
N ALA A 227 -10.04 -8.11 -28.55
CA ALA A 227 -9.56 -6.87 -29.16
C ALA A 227 -9.86 -5.62 -28.30
N ARG A 228 -11.06 -5.54 -27.71
CA ARG A 228 -11.42 -4.41 -26.85
C ARG A 228 -10.67 -4.42 -25.53
N THR A 229 -10.47 -5.59 -24.96
CA THR A 229 -9.69 -5.77 -23.72
C THR A 229 -8.22 -5.42 -23.96
N ALA A 230 -7.62 -5.87 -25.08
CA ALA A 230 -6.26 -5.50 -25.43
C ALA A 230 -6.08 -3.97 -25.55
N ILE A 231 -7.04 -3.28 -26.20
CA ILE A 231 -7.02 -1.81 -26.28
C ILE A 231 -7.09 -1.18 -24.86
N ILE A 232 -7.95 -1.70 -23.99
CA ILE A 232 -8.08 -1.22 -22.62
C ILE A 232 -6.78 -1.43 -21.85
N TRP A 233 -6.16 -2.60 -21.98
CA TRP A 233 -4.91 -2.91 -21.29
C TRP A 233 -3.76 -2.05 -21.79
N VAL A 234 -3.59 -1.92 -23.12
CA VAL A 234 -2.55 -1.06 -23.69
C VAL A 234 -2.69 0.37 -23.20
N TRP A 235 -3.89 0.95 -23.24
CA TRP A 235 -4.09 2.30 -22.75
C TRP A 235 -4.01 2.42 -21.23
N GLY A 236 -4.56 1.45 -20.49
CA GLY A 236 -4.52 1.46 -19.02
C GLY A 236 -3.10 1.36 -18.48
N PHE A 237 -2.32 0.43 -19.01
CA PHE A 237 -0.92 0.30 -18.63
C PHE A 237 -0.06 1.45 -19.17
N ALA A 238 -0.37 2.00 -20.35
CA ALA A 238 0.31 3.22 -20.81
C ALA A 238 0.12 4.39 -19.84
N ILE A 239 -1.08 4.59 -19.30
CA ILE A 239 -1.34 5.66 -18.29
C ILE A 239 -0.50 5.45 -17.03
N ALA A 240 -0.30 4.22 -16.61
CA ALA A 240 0.47 3.89 -15.42
C ALA A 240 1.97 3.65 -15.70
N ALA A 241 2.41 3.75 -16.97
CA ALA A 241 3.72 3.27 -17.42
C ALA A 241 4.90 4.00 -16.75
N PHE A 242 4.75 5.27 -16.40
CA PHE A 242 5.79 6.03 -15.70
C PHE A 242 6.22 5.38 -14.38
N TRP A 243 5.33 4.60 -13.77
CA TRP A 243 5.54 3.86 -12.54
C TRP A 243 5.62 2.34 -12.79
N ALA A 244 4.68 1.78 -13.57
CA ALA A 244 4.57 0.34 -13.75
C ALA A 244 5.76 -0.26 -14.52
N LEU A 245 6.35 0.48 -15.47
CA LEU A 245 7.52 0.00 -16.23
C LEU A 245 8.78 -0.04 -15.37
N PRO A 246 9.14 1.00 -14.60
CA PRO A 246 10.23 0.92 -13.61
C PRO A 246 9.99 -0.19 -12.57
N LEU A 247 8.79 -0.30 -12.00
CA LEU A 247 8.45 -1.37 -11.06
C LEU A 247 8.79 -2.76 -11.62
N VAL A 248 8.29 -3.06 -12.83
CA VAL A 248 8.52 -4.39 -13.45
C VAL A 248 9.97 -4.59 -13.80
N ALA A 249 10.65 -3.58 -14.36
CA ALA A 249 12.04 -3.70 -14.76
C ALA A 249 13.00 -3.84 -13.55
N ARG A 250 12.62 -3.33 -12.40
CA ARG A 250 13.43 -3.30 -11.17
C ARG A 250 12.95 -4.27 -10.09
N ILE A 251 11.97 -5.16 -10.38
CA ILE A 251 11.37 -6.03 -9.37
C ILE A 251 12.36 -6.99 -8.70
N GLY A 252 13.44 -7.33 -9.39
CA GLY A 252 14.57 -8.10 -8.83
C GLY A 252 15.35 -7.38 -7.74
N LEU A 253 15.16 -6.05 -7.62
CA LEU A 253 15.81 -5.20 -6.61
C LEU A 253 14.89 -4.90 -5.42
N THR A 254 13.84 -5.68 -5.22
CA THR A 254 13.01 -5.62 -4.02
C THR A 254 13.50 -6.57 -2.96
N SER A 255 13.51 -6.13 -1.70
CA SER A 255 13.74 -7.01 -0.56
C SER A 255 12.58 -7.96 -0.34
N ASP A 256 12.87 -9.19 0.04
CA ASP A 256 11.86 -10.17 0.40
C ASP A 256 11.64 -10.13 1.92
N MET A 257 10.39 -9.96 2.34
CA MET A 257 10.01 -9.94 3.76
C MET A 257 9.76 -11.34 4.34
N GLY A 258 9.99 -12.40 3.55
CA GLY A 258 9.86 -13.77 4.00
C GLY A 258 8.46 -14.18 4.45
N TRP A 259 7.41 -13.58 3.88
CA TRP A 259 6.03 -13.92 4.21
C TRP A 259 5.75 -15.41 3.95
N THR A 260 5.50 -16.16 5.02
CA THR A 260 5.08 -17.56 4.90
C THR A 260 3.69 -17.64 4.29
N PRO A 261 3.50 -18.39 3.19
CA PRO A 261 2.18 -18.57 2.60
C PRO A 261 1.21 -19.20 3.60
N LEU A 262 -0.04 -18.70 3.59
CA LEU A 262 -1.12 -19.29 4.36
C LEU A 262 -1.42 -20.69 3.82
N SER A 263 -1.62 -21.66 4.72
CA SER A 263 -1.82 -23.07 4.36
C SER A 263 -3.12 -23.66 4.94
N ARG A 264 -3.71 -23.02 5.95
CA ARG A 264 -4.90 -23.51 6.61
C ARG A 264 -6.16 -23.05 5.92
N TRP A 265 -7.05 -23.99 5.59
CA TRP A 265 -8.32 -23.67 4.91
C TRP A 265 -9.29 -22.86 5.77
N GLU A 266 -9.10 -22.79 7.07
CA GLU A 266 -9.81 -21.87 7.97
C GLU A 266 -9.61 -20.41 7.59
N GLU A 267 -8.47 -20.06 7.01
CA GLU A 267 -8.21 -18.72 6.47
C GLU A 267 -9.09 -18.40 5.24
N VAL A 268 -9.40 -19.41 4.44
CA VAL A 268 -10.30 -19.26 3.27
C VAL A 268 -11.76 -19.29 3.71
N PHE A 269 -12.09 -20.11 4.68
CA PHE A 269 -13.45 -20.32 5.17
C PHE A 269 -13.57 -20.03 6.68
N PRO A 270 -13.31 -18.79 7.10
CA PRO A 270 -13.51 -18.42 8.51
C PRO A 270 -15.00 -18.52 8.87
N VAL A 271 -15.26 -18.76 10.17
CA VAL A 271 -16.61 -19.06 10.67
C VAL A 271 -17.63 -17.97 10.35
N GLU A 272 -17.19 -16.73 10.26
CA GLU A 272 -18.04 -15.57 10.00
C GLU A 272 -18.69 -15.60 8.63
N ILE A 273 -18.06 -16.22 7.63
CA ILE A 273 -18.65 -16.32 6.29
C ILE A 273 -19.51 -17.56 6.09
N TRP A 274 -19.50 -18.53 7.01
CA TRP A 274 -20.24 -19.79 6.84
C TRP A 274 -21.73 -19.59 6.62
N LEU A 275 -22.34 -18.61 7.30
CA LEU A 275 -23.77 -18.30 7.10
C LEU A 275 -24.03 -17.61 5.76
N LEU A 276 -23.05 -16.96 5.18
CA LEU A 276 -23.17 -16.25 3.90
C LEU A 276 -22.99 -17.19 2.70
N VAL A 277 -22.11 -18.19 2.79
CA VAL A 277 -21.80 -19.13 1.69
C VAL A 277 -23.04 -19.86 1.16
N PRO A 278 -23.92 -20.44 1.98
CA PRO A 278 -25.14 -21.11 1.50
C PRO A 278 -26.09 -20.21 0.72
N VAL A 279 -26.05 -18.90 0.95
CA VAL A 279 -26.83 -17.91 0.20
C VAL A 279 -26.06 -17.43 -1.02
N ALA A 280 -24.75 -17.23 -0.90
CA ALA A 280 -23.89 -16.73 -1.97
C ALA A 280 -23.81 -17.68 -3.16
N ILE A 281 -23.64 -18.99 -2.94
CA ILE A 281 -23.52 -19.98 -4.02
C ILE A 281 -24.75 -20.02 -4.91
N PRO A 282 -26.01 -20.22 -4.40
CA PRO A 282 -27.20 -20.17 -5.25
C PRO A 282 -27.38 -18.83 -5.96
N ALA A 283 -27.04 -17.72 -5.31
CA ALA A 283 -27.11 -16.40 -5.90
C ALA A 283 -26.10 -16.21 -7.04
N ALA A 284 -24.86 -16.71 -6.89
CA ALA A 284 -23.86 -16.70 -7.96
C ALA A 284 -24.33 -17.55 -9.16
N VAL A 285 -24.85 -18.75 -8.92
CA VAL A 285 -25.42 -19.60 -9.97
C VAL A 285 -26.59 -18.90 -10.67
N TRP A 286 -27.49 -18.29 -9.91
CA TRP A 286 -28.58 -17.49 -10.47
C TRP A 286 -28.05 -16.33 -11.32
N ALA A 287 -27.05 -15.59 -10.84
CA ALA A 287 -26.48 -14.45 -11.56
C ALA A 287 -25.86 -14.88 -12.89
N VAL A 288 -25.07 -15.99 -12.90
CA VAL A 288 -24.47 -16.54 -14.12
C VAL A 288 -25.54 -16.97 -15.14
N ARG A 289 -26.61 -17.66 -14.67
CA ARG A 289 -27.74 -18.03 -15.52
C ARG A 289 -28.51 -16.82 -16.05
N ARG A 290 -28.55 -15.74 -15.30
CA ARG A 290 -29.23 -14.49 -15.68
C ARG A 290 -28.41 -13.65 -16.66
N THR A 291 -27.08 -13.60 -16.48
CA THR A 291 -26.22 -12.76 -17.32
C THR A 291 -24.76 -13.23 -17.26
N SER A 292 -24.16 -13.48 -18.41
CA SER A 292 -22.72 -13.76 -18.49
C SER A 292 -21.85 -12.55 -18.13
N ARG A 293 -22.43 -11.35 -17.99
CA ARG A 293 -21.69 -10.11 -17.60
C ARG A 293 -21.11 -10.21 -16.19
N ILE A 294 -21.58 -11.12 -15.34
CA ILE A 294 -21.09 -11.34 -13.98
C ILE A 294 -19.75 -12.11 -13.94
N LEU A 295 -19.39 -12.81 -15.03
CA LEU A 295 -18.23 -13.71 -15.05
C LEU A 295 -16.91 -13.08 -14.63
N PRO A 296 -16.57 -11.81 -14.99
CA PRO A 296 -15.34 -11.21 -14.52
C PRO A 296 -15.26 -11.06 -13.00
N LEU A 297 -16.37 -10.68 -12.33
CA LEU A 297 -16.38 -10.61 -10.87
C LEU A 297 -16.34 -12.00 -10.22
N LEU A 298 -17.07 -12.95 -10.79
CA LEU A 298 -17.01 -14.33 -10.31
C LEU A 298 -15.59 -14.90 -10.41
N ALA A 299 -14.89 -14.62 -11.50
CA ALA A 299 -13.49 -15.01 -11.65
C ALA A 299 -12.61 -14.31 -10.62
N ALA A 300 -12.76 -13.00 -10.43
CA ALA A 300 -12.02 -12.26 -9.40
C ALA A 300 -12.26 -12.84 -8.00
N THR A 301 -13.51 -13.28 -7.71
CA THR A 301 -13.85 -13.96 -6.45
C THR A 301 -13.19 -15.32 -6.30
N LEU A 302 -13.05 -16.10 -7.38
CA LEU A 302 -12.52 -17.47 -7.33
C LEU A 302 -11.01 -17.56 -7.45
N ILE A 303 -10.35 -16.56 -8.06
CA ILE A 303 -8.89 -16.51 -8.20
C ILE A 303 -8.18 -16.75 -6.87
N PRO A 304 -8.53 -16.07 -5.76
CA PRO A 304 -7.87 -16.30 -4.47
C PRO A 304 -7.97 -17.75 -3.99
N VAL A 305 -9.13 -18.37 -4.12
CA VAL A 305 -9.35 -19.76 -3.68
C VAL A 305 -8.55 -20.76 -4.53
N ILE A 306 -8.46 -20.49 -5.84
CA ILE A 306 -7.67 -21.32 -6.77
C ILE A 306 -6.16 -21.14 -6.50
N TYR A 307 -5.74 -19.91 -6.26
CA TYR A 307 -4.35 -19.57 -5.99
C TYR A 307 -3.87 -20.04 -4.61
N PHE A 308 -4.77 -20.10 -3.64
CA PHE A 308 -4.44 -20.35 -2.23
C PHE A 308 -3.51 -21.54 -1.99
N PRO A 309 -3.75 -22.73 -2.57
CA PRO A 309 -2.87 -23.89 -2.37
C PRO A 309 -1.61 -23.87 -3.25
N LEU A 310 -1.53 -23.02 -4.29
CA LEU A 310 -0.44 -23.09 -5.26
C LEU A 310 0.95 -22.81 -4.65
N PRO A 311 1.14 -21.85 -3.73
CA PRO A 311 2.44 -21.64 -3.10
C PRO A 311 2.96 -22.84 -2.32
N ALA A 312 2.09 -23.72 -1.83
CA ALA A 312 2.49 -24.95 -1.14
C ALA A 312 2.73 -26.12 -2.12
N ILE A 313 1.94 -26.19 -3.20
CA ILE A 313 1.97 -27.35 -4.12
C ILE A 313 3.02 -27.21 -5.20
N LEU A 314 3.17 -26.05 -5.81
CA LEU A 314 4.03 -25.86 -6.97
C LEU A 314 5.52 -26.12 -6.71
N PRO A 315 6.10 -25.70 -5.56
CA PRO A 315 7.48 -26.03 -5.23
C PRO A 315 7.76 -27.55 -5.15
N GLU A 316 6.76 -28.32 -4.69
CA GLU A 316 6.89 -29.78 -4.57
C GLU A 316 6.73 -30.49 -5.93
N VAL A 317 5.83 -30.00 -6.79
CA VAL A 317 5.49 -30.65 -8.08
C VAL A 317 6.42 -30.23 -9.21
N LEU A 318 6.90 -29.02 -9.19
CA LEU A 318 7.76 -28.41 -10.21
C LEU A 318 8.96 -27.71 -9.53
N PRO A 319 9.85 -28.45 -8.84
CA PRO A 319 10.94 -27.87 -8.07
C PRO A 319 11.89 -27.03 -8.93
N ASP A 320 12.19 -27.46 -10.15
CA ASP A 320 13.08 -26.74 -11.09
C ASP A 320 12.54 -25.36 -11.48
N LEU A 321 11.22 -25.16 -11.44
CA LEU A 321 10.59 -23.92 -11.84
C LEU A 321 10.13 -23.06 -10.64
N PHE A 322 9.77 -23.70 -9.54
CA PHE A 322 9.13 -23.07 -8.39
C PHE A 322 9.79 -23.43 -7.04
N GLY A 323 10.88 -24.18 -7.06
CA GLY A 323 11.59 -24.65 -5.86
C GLY A 323 12.41 -23.59 -5.13
N GLY A 324 12.34 -22.34 -5.57
CA GLY A 324 12.98 -21.23 -4.84
C GLY A 324 12.28 -20.93 -3.51
N GLU A 325 13.06 -20.53 -2.52
CA GLU A 325 12.66 -20.52 -1.11
C GLU A 325 11.51 -19.56 -0.76
N ARG A 326 11.19 -18.56 -1.58
CA ARG A 326 10.25 -17.49 -1.18
C ARG A 326 9.34 -17.00 -2.29
N TRP A 327 8.03 -17.18 -2.08
CA TRP A 327 7.00 -16.66 -2.98
C TRP A 327 6.71 -15.19 -2.71
N LYS A 328 7.11 -14.28 -3.59
CA LYS A 328 6.85 -12.84 -3.44
C LYS A 328 5.36 -12.47 -3.46
N LEU A 329 4.51 -13.28 -4.10
CA LEU A 329 3.07 -13.06 -4.12
C LEU A 329 2.38 -13.81 -2.98
N TRP A 330 2.35 -13.18 -1.82
CA TRP A 330 1.70 -13.76 -0.64
C TRP A 330 0.19 -13.98 -0.88
N ASN A 331 -0.29 -15.20 -0.64
CA ASN A 331 -1.67 -15.60 -0.94
C ASN A 331 -2.71 -14.91 -0.06
N GLY A 332 -2.37 -14.47 1.14
CA GLY A 332 -3.24 -13.70 2.03
C GLY A 332 -3.74 -12.40 1.38
N ARG A 333 -2.90 -11.72 0.59
CA ARG A 333 -3.24 -10.47 -0.10
C ARG A 333 -4.30 -10.61 -1.21
N LEU A 334 -4.63 -11.83 -1.64
CA LEU A 334 -5.67 -12.07 -2.63
C LEU A 334 -7.01 -12.39 -1.99
N LEU A 335 -7.06 -12.93 -0.77
CA LEU A 335 -8.27 -13.37 -0.07
C LEU A 335 -9.38 -12.29 0.06
N PRO A 336 -9.09 -10.98 0.14
CA PRO A 336 -10.14 -9.96 0.16
C PRO A 336 -11.15 -10.06 -0.98
N TYR A 337 -10.72 -10.49 -2.19
CA TYR A 337 -11.66 -10.72 -3.30
C TYR A 337 -12.61 -11.88 -3.06
N TRP A 338 -12.18 -12.91 -2.35
CA TRP A 338 -13.02 -14.02 -1.95
C TRP A 338 -14.06 -13.59 -0.90
N TYR A 339 -13.61 -12.96 0.18
CA TYR A 339 -14.51 -12.51 1.25
C TYR A 339 -15.53 -11.49 0.75
N PHE A 340 -15.07 -10.51 -0.04
CA PHE A 340 -15.97 -9.58 -0.72
C PHE A 340 -16.97 -10.29 -1.64
N GLY A 341 -16.50 -11.24 -2.44
CA GLY A 341 -17.34 -11.99 -3.36
C GLY A 341 -18.45 -12.75 -2.65
N VAL A 342 -18.14 -13.41 -1.54
CA VAL A 342 -19.14 -14.10 -0.70
C VAL A 342 -20.17 -13.10 -0.16
N ALA A 343 -19.73 -11.97 0.42
CA ALA A 343 -20.62 -10.93 0.93
C ALA A 343 -21.50 -10.34 -0.20
N PHE A 344 -20.90 -10.05 -1.36
CA PHE A 344 -21.60 -9.52 -2.54
C PHE A 344 -22.68 -10.47 -3.05
N PHE A 345 -22.33 -11.75 -3.26
CA PHE A 345 -23.31 -12.73 -3.76
C PHE A 345 -24.39 -13.03 -2.73
N ALA A 346 -24.10 -13.03 -1.44
CA ALA A 346 -25.09 -13.17 -0.39
C ALA A 346 -26.09 -11.98 -0.39
N ALA A 347 -25.60 -10.76 -0.42
CA ALA A 347 -26.44 -9.56 -0.51
C ALA A 347 -27.23 -9.51 -1.84
N LEU A 348 -26.64 -9.97 -2.94
CA LEU A 348 -27.33 -10.15 -4.22
C LEU A 348 -28.48 -11.15 -4.10
N GLY A 349 -28.25 -12.29 -3.44
CA GLY A 349 -29.26 -13.31 -3.18
C GLY A 349 -30.44 -12.79 -2.37
N LEU A 350 -30.14 -12.03 -1.31
CA LEU A 350 -31.18 -11.33 -0.54
C LEU A 350 -31.97 -10.38 -1.44
N GLY A 351 -31.28 -9.60 -2.30
CA GLY A 351 -31.94 -8.72 -3.26
C GLY A 351 -32.88 -9.45 -4.22
N VAL A 352 -32.47 -10.63 -4.71
CA VAL A 352 -33.32 -11.48 -5.55
C VAL A 352 -34.53 -11.98 -4.79
N ALA A 353 -34.34 -12.47 -3.56
CA ALA A 353 -35.42 -12.97 -2.70
C ALA A 353 -36.46 -11.86 -2.38
N VAL A 354 -35.94 -10.67 -2.03
CA VAL A 354 -36.77 -9.47 -1.76
C VAL A 354 -37.60 -9.08 -2.99
N MET A 355 -36.99 -9.09 -4.17
CA MET A 355 -37.72 -8.76 -5.41
C MET A 355 -38.71 -9.84 -5.79
N TRP A 356 -38.45 -11.11 -5.51
CA TRP A 356 -39.41 -12.19 -5.66
C TRP A 356 -40.59 -12.02 -4.69
N LEU A 357 -40.34 -11.75 -3.41
CA LEU A 357 -41.36 -11.47 -2.40
C LEU A 357 -42.21 -10.25 -2.80
N SER A 358 -41.61 -9.18 -3.28
CA SER A 358 -42.31 -7.97 -3.70
C SER A 358 -43.34 -8.18 -4.81
N ARG A 359 -43.23 -9.26 -5.59
CA ARG A 359 -44.18 -9.61 -6.65
C ARG A 359 -45.43 -10.34 -6.12
N ARG A 360 -45.34 -10.89 -4.88
CA ARG A 360 -46.43 -11.61 -4.22
C ARG A 360 -47.22 -10.75 -3.25
N LEU A 361 -46.70 -9.58 -2.92
CA LEU A 361 -47.32 -8.59 -2.03
C LEU A 361 -48.07 -7.53 -2.86
N PRO A 362 -49.05 -6.82 -2.27
CA PRO A 362 -49.74 -5.71 -2.91
C PRO A 362 -48.71 -4.68 -3.41
N SER A 363 -48.94 -4.02 -4.55
CA SER A 363 -48.00 -3.03 -5.14
C SER A 363 -47.77 -1.83 -4.25
N ARG A 364 -48.71 -1.56 -3.35
CA ARG A 364 -48.62 -0.53 -2.30
C ARG A 364 -49.04 -1.07 -0.97
N LEU A 365 -48.30 -0.75 0.07
CA LEU A 365 -48.61 -1.10 1.45
C LEU A 365 -49.25 0.09 2.14
N SER A 366 -50.29 -0.15 2.98
CA SER A 366 -50.87 0.89 3.83
C SER A 366 -49.87 1.34 4.88
N VAL A 367 -49.90 2.61 5.20
CA VAL A 367 -48.78 3.30 5.93
C VAL A 367 -48.69 2.91 7.41
N HIS A 368 -49.66 2.25 7.99
CA HIS A 368 -49.67 1.93 9.42
C HIS A 368 -48.51 0.96 9.82
N TRP A 369 -48.29 -0.12 9.06
CA TRP A 369 -47.23 -1.08 9.34
C TRP A 369 -45.82 -0.61 8.98
N PRO A 370 -45.56 0.07 7.85
CA PRO A 370 -44.24 0.61 7.52
C PRO A 370 -43.70 1.63 8.54
N ARG A 371 -44.59 2.47 9.10
CA ARG A 371 -44.23 3.42 10.17
C ARG A 371 -43.75 2.71 11.42
N ALA A 372 -44.47 1.69 11.86
CA ALA A 372 -44.10 0.90 13.03
C ALA A 372 -42.74 0.19 12.80
N LEU A 373 -42.51 -0.41 11.63
CA LEU A 373 -41.23 -1.07 11.31
C LEU A 373 -40.05 -0.09 11.19
N ILE A 374 -40.28 1.10 10.66
CA ILE A 374 -39.21 2.13 10.61
C ILE A 374 -38.88 2.60 12.02
N VAL A 375 -39.89 2.82 12.87
CA VAL A 375 -39.67 3.24 14.26
C VAL A 375 -39.03 2.13 15.09
N VAL A 376 -39.48 0.87 14.93
CA VAL A 376 -38.91 -0.29 15.63
C VAL A 376 -37.48 -0.56 15.12
N GLY A 377 -37.26 -0.56 13.81
CA GLY A 377 -35.94 -0.75 13.22
C GLY A 377 -34.96 0.35 13.67
N PHE A 378 -35.43 1.57 13.76
CA PHE A 378 -34.68 2.68 14.27
C PHE A 378 -34.39 2.57 15.79
N ALA A 379 -35.39 2.17 16.59
CA ALA A 379 -35.23 1.95 18.02
C ALA A 379 -34.25 0.79 18.32
N VAL A 380 -34.30 -0.29 17.54
CA VAL A 380 -33.37 -1.41 17.64
C VAL A 380 -31.96 -0.97 17.23
N ALA A 381 -31.82 -0.25 16.11
CA ALA A 381 -30.53 0.31 15.69
C ALA A 381 -29.96 1.28 16.74
N THR A 382 -30.82 2.13 17.33
CA THR A 382 -30.43 3.04 18.41
C THR A 382 -30.01 2.27 19.66
N GLY A 383 -30.73 1.20 20.02
CA GLY A 383 -30.39 0.34 21.16
C GLY A 383 -29.05 -0.36 20.98
N LEU A 384 -28.79 -0.89 19.79
CA LEU A 384 -27.52 -1.55 19.45
C LEU A 384 -26.34 -0.55 19.44
N VAL A 385 -26.56 0.70 19.04
CA VAL A 385 -25.54 1.76 19.05
C VAL A 385 -25.28 2.28 20.47
N ILE A 386 -26.28 2.36 21.34
CA ILE A 386 -26.16 2.82 22.74
C ILE A 386 -25.51 1.77 23.64
N ASP A 387 -25.73 0.48 23.36
CA ASP A 387 -25.18 -0.64 24.14
C ASP A 387 -23.68 -0.85 23.92
N SER A 388 -23.11 -0.26 22.86
CA SER A 388 -21.66 -0.16 22.67
C SER A 388 -21.12 1.01 23.49
N THR A 389 -20.61 0.73 24.67
CA THR A 389 -20.27 1.65 25.76
C THR A 389 -19.17 2.69 25.50
N GLU A 390 -18.67 2.88 24.28
CA GLU A 390 -17.55 3.77 23.95
C GLU A 390 -17.82 4.76 22.81
N PHE A 391 -19.05 4.98 22.41
CA PHE A 391 -19.34 5.97 21.37
C PHE A 391 -19.10 7.42 21.85
N PRO A 392 -18.44 8.28 21.02
CA PRO A 392 -18.27 9.70 21.37
C PRO A 392 -19.62 10.34 21.68
N GLY A 393 -19.68 11.21 22.68
CA GLY A 393 -20.94 11.82 23.16
C GLY A 393 -21.76 12.60 22.12
N TRP A 394 -21.24 12.79 20.89
CA TRP A 394 -21.97 13.38 19.76
C TRP A 394 -22.68 12.34 18.86
N SER A 395 -22.40 11.05 18.98
CA SER A 395 -23.03 10.00 18.18
C SER A 395 -24.54 9.92 18.39
N TRP A 396 -25.04 10.27 19.60
CA TRP A 396 -26.47 10.41 19.87
C TRP A 396 -27.15 11.48 19.00
N ILE A 397 -26.42 12.55 18.58
CA ILE A 397 -26.93 13.59 17.68
C ILE A 397 -27.22 12.99 16.30
N VAL A 398 -26.34 12.16 15.78
CA VAL A 398 -26.53 11.48 14.50
C VAL A 398 -27.73 10.54 14.58
N VAL A 399 -27.86 9.82 15.69
CA VAL A 399 -29.00 8.94 15.97
C VAL A 399 -30.30 9.74 16.04
N VAL A 400 -30.30 10.88 16.73
CA VAL A 400 -31.46 11.77 16.83
C VAL A 400 -31.78 12.40 15.46
N VAL A 401 -30.79 12.89 14.73
CA VAL A 401 -30.99 13.50 13.41
C VAL A 401 -31.50 12.45 12.41
N ALA A 402 -30.94 11.25 12.40
CA ALA A 402 -31.43 10.15 11.59
C ALA A 402 -32.86 9.74 11.99
N GLY A 403 -33.19 9.73 13.28
CA GLY A 403 -34.52 9.48 13.80
C GLY A 403 -35.53 10.56 13.41
N LEU A 404 -35.14 11.81 13.55
CA LEU A 404 -35.97 12.93 13.11
C LEU A 404 -36.17 12.93 11.58
N ALA A 405 -35.15 12.56 10.81
CA ALA A 405 -35.24 12.40 9.36
C ALA A 405 -36.17 11.21 8.99
N ALA A 406 -36.06 10.09 9.68
CA ALA A 406 -36.95 8.94 9.51
C ALA A 406 -38.39 9.30 9.90
N LEU A 407 -38.59 9.97 11.03
CA LEU A 407 -39.88 10.45 11.49
C LEU A 407 -40.48 11.47 10.51
N ALA A 408 -39.72 12.46 10.08
CA ALA A 408 -40.15 13.43 9.08
C ALA A 408 -40.53 12.73 7.74
N THR A 409 -39.72 11.77 7.30
CA THR A 409 -40.02 10.97 6.10
C THR A 409 -41.30 10.18 6.27
N THR A 410 -41.57 9.60 7.46
CA THR A 410 -42.82 8.85 7.72
C THR A 410 -44.03 9.74 7.84
N LEU A 411 -43.88 10.96 8.35
CA LEU A 411 -44.97 11.95 8.47
C LEU A 411 -45.31 12.60 7.12
N LEU A 412 -44.33 12.68 6.22
CA LEU A 412 -44.46 13.35 4.90
C LEU A 412 -44.83 12.38 3.77
N LEU A 413 -44.75 11.07 3.99
CA LEU A 413 -45.18 10.06 3.01
C LEU A 413 -46.69 10.06 2.85
N ASP A 414 -47.16 10.00 1.61
CA ASP A 414 -48.54 9.71 1.28
C ASP A 414 -49.01 8.42 1.99
N GLN A 415 -50.33 8.25 2.15
CA GLN A 415 -50.92 7.15 2.92
C GLN A 415 -50.48 5.72 2.46
N THR A 416 -49.76 5.62 1.35
CA THR A 416 -49.27 4.34 0.83
C THR A 416 -47.83 4.49 0.31
N ILE A 417 -46.97 3.51 0.60
CA ILE A 417 -45.63 3.38 0.04
C ILE A 417 -45.56 2.27 -1.01
N ASN A 418 -44.78 2.47 -2.04
CA ASN A 418 -44.49 1.40 -3.02
C ASN A 418 -43.73 0.26 -2.32
N THR A 419 -44.32 -0.96 -2.41
CA THR A 419 -43.84 -2.18 -1.75
C THR A 419 -42.36 -2.48 -2.10
N ARG A 420 -41.99 -2.33 -3.37
CA ARG A 420 -40.57 -2.56 -3.79
C ARG A 420 -39.63 -1.57 -3.16
N THR A 421 -39.98 -0.29 -3.10
CA THR A 421 -39.18 0.75 -2.46
C THR A 421 -39.01 0.45 -0.98
N PHE A 422 -40.10 0.13 -0.29
CA PHE A 422 -40.07 -0.20 1.13
C PHE A 422 -39.19 -1.42 1.44
N LEU A 423 -39.38 -2.51 0.72
CA LEU A 423 -38.60 -3.72 0.90
C LEU A 423 -37.11 -3.51 0.53
N THR A 424 -36.83 -2.68 -0.46
CA THR A 424 -35.45 -2.36 -0.81
C THR A 424 -34.77 -1.56 0.30
N LEU A 425 -35.44 -0.53 0.84
CA LEU A 425 -34.93 0.24 1.97
C LEU A 425 -34.70 -0.66 3.20
N GLY A 426 -35.71 -1.47 3.54
CA GLY A 426 -35.60 -2.37 4.69
C GLY A 426 -34.48 -3.39 4.54
N ALA A 427 -34.36 -4.05 3.39
CA ALA A 427 -33.30 -5.01 3.14
C ALA A 427 -31.91 -4.36 3.10
N SER A 428 -31.79 -3.17 2.49
CA SER A 428 -30.52 -2.44 2.52
C SER A 428 -30.14 -2.03 3.96
N ALA A 429 -31.10 -1.56 4.75
CA ALA A 429 -30.90 -1.24 6.15
C ALA A 429 -30.48 -2.48 6.96
N VAL A 430 -31.14 -3.62 6.77
CA VAL A 430 -30.76 -4.88 7.44
C VAL A 430 -29.33 -5.28 7.11
N VAL A 431 -28.92 -5.20 5.84
CA VAL A 431 -27.54 -5.53 5.44
C VAL A 431 -26.53 -4.58 6.09
N VAL A 432 -26.78 -3.28 6.01
CA VAL A 432 -25.85 -2.26 6.52
C VAL A 432 -25.79 -2.27 8.05
N LEU A 433 -26.95 -2.31 8.73
CA LEU A 433 -27.00 -2.36 10.20
C LEU A 433 -26.53 -3.72 10.73
N GLY A 434 -26.82 -4.82 10.00
CA GLY A 434 -26.28 -6.12 10.34
C GLY A 434 -24.75 -6.17 10.23
N ALA A 435 -24.18 -5.42 9.28
CA ALA A 435 -22.73 -5.28 9.16
C ALA A 435 -22.10 -4.56 10.37
N THR A 436 -22.78 -3.58 10.98
CA THR A 436 -22.26 -2.89 12.18
C THR A 436 -22.19 -3.80 13.41
N ALA A 437 -22.95 -4.89 13.45
CA ALA A 437 -22.83 -5.89 14.51
C ALA A 437 -21.49 -6.64 14.49
N GLY A 438 -20.73 -6.55 13.40
CA GLY A 438 -19.37 -7.07 13.29
C GLY A 438 -18.28 -6.09 13.72
N VAL A 439 -18.64 -4.87 14.12
CA VAL A 439 -17.69 -3.85 14.62
C VAL A 439 -17.41 -4.16 16.07
N THR A 440 -16.17 -4.57 16.37
CA THR A 440 -15.75 -4.96 17.72
C THR A 440 -14.56 -4.16 18.23
N PHE A 441 -13.62 -3.78 17.36
CA PHE A 441 -12.40 -3.05 17.72
C PHE A 441 -11.98 -1.95 16.72
N VAL A 442 -12.46 -1.96 15.48
CA VAL A 442 -11.99 -1.01 14.45
C VAL A 442 -12.39 0.44 14.72
N ASP A 443 -13.47 0.68 15.47
CA ASP A 443 -13.88 2.01 15.89
C ASP A 443 -12.90 2.61 16.93
N GLY A 444 -12.49 1.82 17.92
CA GLY A 444 -11.43 2.16 18.86
C GLY A 444 -10.08 2.33 18.15
N TRP A 445 -9.76 1.44 17.18
CA TRP A 445 -8.54 1.56 16.40
C TRP A 445 -8.55 2.80 15.49
N SER A 446 -9.68 3.12 14.87
CA SER A 446 -9.80 4.35 14.07
C SER A 446 -9.64 5.61 14.92
N LYS A 447 -10.17 5.59 16.17
CA LYS A 447 -9.95 6.66 17.14
C LYS A 447 -8.46 6.80 17.44
N TRP A 448 -7.79 5.70 17.78
CA TRP A 448 -6.35 5.67 18.05
C TRP A 448 -5.52 6.25 16.92
N ASN A 449 -5.82 5.88 15.67
CA ASN A 449 -5.07 6.36 14.50
C ASN A 449 -5.33 7.84 14.22
N TYR A 450 -6.60 8.27 14.28
CA TYR A 450 -7.00 9.59 13.80
C TYR A 450 -6.94 10.68 14.84
N GLU A 451 -6.85 10.36 16.14
CA GLU A 451 -6.51 11.37 17.12
C GLU A 451 -5.07 11.90 16.91
N GLY A 452 -4.18 11.07 16.39
CA GLY A 452 -2.84 11.45 15.96
C GLY A 452 -1.79 11.39 17.07
N TYR A 453 -0.52 11.63 16.66
CA TYR A 453 0.62 11.66 17.58
C TYR A 453 0.45 12.73 18.66
N GLU A 454 0.08 13.94 18.26
CA GLU A 454 0.01 15.12 19.12
C GLU A 454 -1.08 15.02 20.21
N ALA A 455 -2.03 14.09 20.04
CA ALA A 455 -3.09 13.84 21.02
C ALA A 455 -2.78 12.69 21.99
N LYS A 456 -1.65 12.01 21.84
CA LYS A 456 -1.23 10.96 22.78
C LYS A 456 -0.77 11.59 24.09
N GLU A 457 -1.11 10.97 25.21
CA GLU A 457 -0.69 11.46 26.53
C GLU A 457 0.83 11.67 26.63
N PRO A 458 1.69 10.72 26.13
CA PRO A 458 3.14 10.86 26.19
C PRO A 458 3.74 11.70 25.05
N TRP A 459 2.93 12.43 24.27
CA TRP A 459 3.42 13.29 23.20
C TRP A 459 4.56 14.23 23.62
N PRO A 460 4.49 14.90 24.80
CA PRO A 460 5.56 15.79 25.21
C PRO A 460 6.93 15.12 25.33
N GLU A 461 6.99 13.82 25.69
CA GLU A 461 8.23 13.05 25.72
C GLU A 461 8.81 12.88 24.31
N TYR A 462 7.96 12.50 23.37
CA TYR A 462 8.33 12.29 21.98
C TYR A 462 8.70 13.59 21.26
N GLU A 463 7.94 14.65 21.48
CA GLU A 463 8.20 15.98 20.96
C GLU A 463 9.56 16.53 21.47
N ALA A 464 9.85 16.33 22.77
CA ALA A 464 11.13 16.73 23.35
C ALA A 464 12.30 15.99 22.71
N LEU A 465 12.15 14.70 22.41
CA LEU A 465 13.13 13.91 21.64
C LEU A 465 13.35 14.53 20.25
N MET A 466 12.28 14.77 19.51
CA MET A 466 12.39 15.29 18.13
C MET A 466 13.01 16.69 18.07
N ILE A 467 12.66 17.55 19.04
CA ILE A 467 13.29 18.88 19.16
C ILE A 467 14.79 18.76 19.46
N GLU A 468 15.19 17.83 20.34
CA GLU A 468 16.61 17.64 20.66
C GLU A 468 17.38 17.07 19.45
N LEU A 469 16.82 16.07 18.79
CA LEU A 469 17.40 15.49 17.56
C LEU A 469 17.56 16.55 16.47
N GLY A 470 16.56 17.42 16.26
CA GLY A 470 16.64 18.49 15.27
C GLY A 470 17.70 19.59 15.54
N ARG A 471 18.33 19.57 16.74
CA ARG A 471 19.46 20.46 17.07
C ARG A 471 20.82 19.85 16.76
N LEU A 472 20.86 18.55 16.52
CA LEU A 472 22.10 17.84 16.22
C LEU A 472 22.57 18.16 14.80
N PRO A 473 23.86 18.06 14.52
CA PRO A 473 24.36 18.04 13.14
C PRO A 473 23.66 16.98 12.29
N GLU A 474 23.57 17.24 10.99
CA GLU A 474 23.03 16.28 10.03
C GLU A 474 23.77 14.93 10.15
N GLY A 475 22.99 13.82 10.10
CA GLY A 475 23.55 12.48 10.25
C GLY A 475 22.49 11.38 10.25
N ARG A 476 22.96 10.14 10.40
CA ARG A 476 22.13 8.93 10.46
C ARG A 476 21.91 8.50 11.90
N VAL A 477 20.68 8.11 12.18
CA VAL A 477 20.23 7.71 13.52
C VAL A 477 19.76 6.26 13.49
N GLN A 478 20.37 5.43 14.30
CA GLN A 478 19.81 4.15 14.73
C GLN A 478 19.05 4.37 16.04
N TRP A 479 17.91 3.69 16.21
CA TRP A 479 17.10 3.78 17.41
C TRP A 479 16.73 2.39 17.91
N GLU A 480 16.45 2.27 19.22
CA GLU A 480 16.05 1.02 19.83
C GLU A 480 14.62 0.62 19.46
N SER A 481 14.41 -0.59 18.94
CA SER A 481 13.09 -1.18 18.72
C SER A 481 12.48 -1.63 20.05
N SER A 482 11.24 -1.21 20.28
CA SER A 482 10.47 -1.68 21.43
C SER A 482 8.97 -1.62 21.12
N GLY A 483 8.24 -2.68 21.47
CA GLY A 483 6.78 -2.67 21.42
C GLY A 483 6.16 -1.56 22.28
N ASP A 484 6.84 -1.13 23.34
CA ASP A 484 6.37 -0.09 24.25
C ASP A 484 6.38 1.33 23.62
N LEU A 485 7.07 1.53 22.52
CA LEU A 485 6.97 2.76 21.70
C LEU A 485 5.56 2.97 21.15
N ASN A 486 4.70 1.93 21.16
CA ASN A 486 3.30 2.06 20.77
C ASN A 486 2.54 3.11 21.61
N LYS A 487 3.00 3.44 22.81
CA LYS A 487 2.41 4.54 23.63
C LYS A 487 2.40 5.88 22.89
N TYR A 488 3.33 6.12 21.97
CA TYR A 488 3.40 7.32 21.14
C TYR A 488 2.51 7.24 19.91
N GLY A 489 1.85 6.10 19.68
CA GLY A 489 0.90 5.92 18.57
C GLY A 489 1.20 4.70 17.69
N THR A 490 2.47 4.35 17.54
CA THR A 490 2.93 3.12 16.85
C THR A 490 4.33 2.76 17.34
N PRO A 491 4.69 1.45 17.36
CA PRO A 491 6.07 1.04 17.61
C PRO A 491 7.07 1.61 16.61
N MET A 492 6.59 2.00 15.44
CA MET A 492 7.39 2.58 14.34
C MET A 492 7.50 4.10 14.40
N SER A 493 7.09 4.73 15.52
CA SER A 493 7.13 6.20 15.62
C SER A 493 8.49 6.81 15.29
N PRO A 494 9.66 6.24 15.66
CA PRO A 494 10.95 6.84 15.33
C PRO A 494 11.32 6.77 13.84
N MET A 495 10.62 5.99 13.01
CA MET A 495 10.77 6.07 11.55
C MET A 495 10.43 7.47 11.01
N LEU A 496 9.69 8.28 11.77
CA LEU A 496 9.37 9.66 11.44
C LEU A 496 10.43 10.68 11.89
N ILE A 497 11.60 10.26 12.37
CA ILE A 497 12.72 11.20 12.66
C ILE A 497 12.96 12.15 11.48
N PRO A 498 13.08 11.71 10.23
CA PRO A 498 13.28 12.63 9.10
C PRO A 498 12.12 13.60 8.89
N TYR A 499 10.88 13.15 9.15
CA TYR A 499 9.70 14.01 9.03
C TYR A 499 9.67 15.12 10.08
N TRP A 500 9.96 14.80 11.35
CA TRP A 500 9.92 15.77 12.45
C TRP A 500 11.16 16.65 12.53
N THR A 501 12.30 16.21 11.94
CA THR A 501 13.56 16.98 11.90
C THR A 501 13.77 17.67 10.55
N GLU A 502 12.73 17.74 9.71
CA GLU A 502 12.76 18.38 8.38
C GLU A 502 13.91 17.85 7.49
N GLY A 503 14.22 16.56 7.62
CA GLY A 503 15.26 15.86 6.84
C GLY A 503 16.69 16.09 7.34
N SER A 504 16.91 16.78 8.45
CA SER A 504 18.28 16.94 8.99
C SER A 504 18.85 15.63 9.52
N LEU A 505 18.03 14.79 10.13
CA LEU A 505 18.43 13.45 10.55
C LEU A 505 17.73 12.36 9.73
N LYS A 506 18.49 11.33 9.40
CA LYS A 506 18.03 10.17 8.61
C LYS A 506 17.85 8.99 9.55
N SER A 507 16.74 8.24 9.42
CA SER A 507 16.49 7.04 10.21
C SER A 507 17.03 5.80 9.50
N MET A 508 17.73 4.93 10.23
CA MET A 508 18.19 3.65 9.68
C MET A 508 17.05 2.66 9.42
N GLU A 509 15.89 2.94 9.96
CA GLU A 509 14.66 2.17 9.73
C GLU A 509 13.61 3.02 9.04
N GLY A 510 12.84 2.40 8.17
CA GLY A 510 11.75 3.01 7.44
C GLY A 510 10.65 2.01 7.08
N LEU A 511 9.50 2.50 6.64
CA LEU A 511 8.34 1.64 6.40
C LEU A 511 8.39 0.90 5.06
N TYR A 512 9.03 1.48 4.03
CA TYR A 512 9.00 0.88 2.69
C TYR A 512 10.00 -0.27 2.56
N PHE A 513 9.79 -1.30 3.38
CA PHE A 513 10.72 -2.42 3.59
C PHE A 513 11.18 -3.09 2.30
N GLU A 514 10.28 -3.30 1.34
CA GLU A 514 10.61 -3.91 0.07
C GLU A 514 11.42 -3.00 -0.86
N SER A 515 11.50 -1.69 -0.55
CA SER A 515 12.14 -0.72 -1.43
C SER A 515 13.67 -0.71 -1.34
N SER A 516 14.27 -1.28 -0.30
CA SER A 516 15.72 -1.31 -0.14
C SER A 516 16.24 -2.72 0.05
N LEU A 517 17.25 -3.09 -0.72
CA LEU A 517 17.94 -4.37 -0.55
C LEU A 517 18.78 -4.43 0.74
N THR A 518 19.01 -3.30 1.40
CA THR A 518 19.69 -3.26 2.70
C THR A 518 18.75 -3.54 3.88
N THR A 519 17.44 -3.56 3.68
CA THR A 519 16.42 -3.74 4.74
C THR A 519 16.67 -4.95 5.65
N PRO A 520 16.97 -6.17 5.16
CA PRO A 520 17.23 -7.32 6.03
C PRO A 520 18.41 -7.08 6.99
N PHE A 521 19.44 -6.41 6.53
CA PHE A 521 20.64 -6.09 7.32
C PHE A 521 20.34 -5.02 8.37
N HIS A 522 19.48 -4.05 8.06
CA HIS A 522 19.00 -3.08 9.06
C HIS A 522 18.21 -3.76 10.17
N PHE A 523 17.38 -4.75 9.84
CA PHE A 523 16.68 -5.53 10.87
C PHE A 523 17.62 -6.35 11.75
N ILE A 524 18.69 -6.93 11.18
CA ILE A 524 19.74 -7.58 11.97
C ILE A 524 20.38 -6.57 12.93
N ASN A 525 20.86 -5.44 12.40
CA ASN A 525 21.48 -4.41 13.20
C ASN A 525 20.51 -3.80 14.24
N HIS A 526 19.24 -3.61 13.87
CA HIS A 526 18.20 -3.15 14.78
C HIS A 526 17.97 -4.14 15.95
N SER A 527 18.05 -5.46 15.66
CA SER A 527 17.98 -6.49 16.69
C SER A 527 19.19 -6.43 17.65
N GLU A 528 20.39 -6.22 17.11
CA GLU A 528 21.63 -6.09 17.89
C GLU A 528 21.58 -4.88 18.82
N MET A 529 20.95 -3.80 18.38
CA MET A 529 20.84 -2.54 19.09
C MET A 529 19.63 -2.44 20.03
N SER A 530 18.81 -3.49 20.15
CA SER A 530 17.54 -3.41 20.86
C SER A 530 17.41 -4.52 21.92
N TYR A 531 16.88 -4.15 23.10
CA TYR A 531 16.62 -5.10 24.17
C TYR A 531 15.49 -6.08 23.84
N LYS A 532 14.41 -5.61 23.16
CA LYS A 532 13.25 -6.42 22.76
C LYS A 532 12.83 -6.10 21.31
N PRO A 533 13.65 -6.51 20.33
CA PRO A 533 13.36 -6.21 18.92
C PRO A 533 12.20 -7.05 18.38
N SER A 534 11.63 -6.60 17.26
CA SER A 534 10.52 -7.29 16.59
C SER A 534 10.94 -8.50 15.74
N ASN A 535 12.18 -8.53 15.21
CA ASN A 535 12.73 -9.58 14.34
C ASN A 535 11.77 -10.02 13.21
N PRO A 536 11.42 -9.14 12.28
CA PRO A 536 10.25 -9.33 11.42
C PRO A 536 10.45 -10.33 10.28
N ILE A 537 11.70 -10.59 9.84
CA ILE A 537 11.97 -11.50 8.72
C ILE A 537 12.38 -12.87 9.27
N PRO A 538 11.58 -13.94 9.06
CA PRO A 538 11.93 -15.28 9.46
C PRO A 538 13.20 -15.79 8.75
N GLY A 539 14.06 -16.50 9.49
CA GLY A 539 15.25 -17.15 8.94
C GLY A 539 16.51 -16.29 8.88
N LEU A 540 16.45 -15.00 9.22
CA LEU A 540 17.64 -14.20 9.44
C LEU A 540 18.31 -14.58 10.76
N GLN A 541 19.63 -14.50 10.82
CA GLN A 541 20.40 -14.70 12.05
C GLN A 541 20.38 -13.41 12.87
N TYR A 542 19.54 -13.39 13.90
CA TYR A 542 19.44 -12.24 14.80
C TYR A 542 20.31 -12.45 16.06
N HIS A 543 21.21 -11.49 16.30
CA HIS A 543 22.03 -11.43 17.50
C HIS A 543 21.46 -10.38 18.47
N THR A 544 20.31 -10.71 19.05
CA THR A 544 19.54 -9.77 19.86
C THR A 544 20.36 -9.22 21.02
N PHE A 545 20.43 -7.88 21.12
CA PHE A 545 21.07 -7.13 22.18
C PHE A 545 22.61 -7.35 22.27
N ASP A 546 23.24 -7.61 21.12
CA ASP A 546 24.69 -7.63 20.98
C ASP A 546 25.19 -6.28 20.44
N MET A 547 25.25 -5.29 21.31
CA MET A 547 25.54 -3.91 20.91
C MET A 547 27.00 -3.70 20.46
N GLU A 548 27.94 -4.54 20.89
CA GLU A 548 29.34 -4.49 20.41
C GLU A 548 29.42 -4.88 18.94
N ARG A 549 28.66 -5.94 18.56
CA ARG A 549 28.48 -6.34 17.16
C ARG A 549 27.72 -5.29 16.39
N GLY A 550 26.63 -4.78 16.95
CA GLY A 550 25.80 -3.75 16.34
C GLY A 550 26.56 -2.47 16.05
N LEU A 551 27.52 -2.07 16.88
CA LEU A 551 28.37 -0.90 16.66
C LEU A 551 29.24 -1.06 15.40
N LYS A 552 29.79 -2.25 15.15
CA LYS A 552 30.56 -2.54 13.92
C LYS A 552 29.67 -2.46 12.68
N HIS A 553 28.44 -2.93 12.77
CA HIS A 553 27.47 -2.83 11.67
C HIS A 553 27.00 -1.39 11.44
N MET A 554 26.81 -0.60 12.49
CA MET A 554 26.48 0.82 12.35
C MET A 554 27.57 1.61 11.59
N ASP A 555 28.86 1.25 11.79
CA ASP A 555 29.94 1.86 11.02
C ASP A 555 29.83 1.59 9.52
N ILE A 556 29.42 0.38 9.10
CA ILE A 556 29.21 0.03 7.68
C ILE A 556 28.19 0.97 7.02
N TYR A 557 27.24 1.48 7.78
CA TYR A 557 26.21 2.40 7.29
C TYR A 557 26.51 3.88 7.57
N GLY A 558 27.63 4.18 8.22
CA GLY A 558 27.95 5.56 8.57
C GLY A 558 26.93 6.17 9.54
N VAL A 559 26.53 5.41 10.55
CA VAL A 559 25.58 5.86 11.59
C VAL A 559 26.34 6.69 12.63
N GLU A 560 25.80 7.87 12.94
CA GLU A 560 26.44 8.84 13.83
C GLU A 560 25.78 8.94 15.20
N TYR A 561 24.49 8.54 15.28
CA TYR A 561 23.71 8.66 16.50
C TYR A 561 22.96 7.37 16.81
N TYR A 562 22.86 7.09 18.12
CA TYR A 562 21.99 6.04 18.63
C TYR A 562 21.02 6.62 19.65
N VAL A 563 19.75 6.20 19.58
CA VAL A 563 18.72 6.59 20.53
C VAL A 563 18.20 5.34 21.24
N SER A 564 18.49 5.20 22.52
CA SER A 564 17.89 4.16 23.36
C SER A 564 16.58 4.64 23.95
N PHE A 565 15.71 3.71 24.29
CA PHE A 565 14.40 3.95 24.88
C PHE A 565 14.23 3.23 26.24
N THR A 566 14.81 2.04 26.35
CA THR A 566 14.74 1.26 27.61
C THR A 566 15.94 1.58 28.50
N PRO A 567 15.78 1.50 29.85
CA PRO A 567 16.92 1.62 30.77
C PRO A 567 18.01 0.59 30.49
N ASP A 568 17.65 -0.66 30.13
CA ASP A 568 18.59 -1.73 29.80
C ASP A 568 19.49 -1.34 28.63
N ALA A 569 18.92 -0.75 27.56
CA ALA A 569 19.70 -0.32 26.40
C ALA A 569 20.57 0.91 26.71
N ALA A 570 20.08 1.85 27.51
CA ALA A 570 20.85 3.00 27.93
C ALA A 570 22.03 2.59 28.84
N GLU A 571 21.80 1.69 29.79
CA GLU A 571 22.85 1.17 30.67
C GLU A 571 23.93 0.42 29.86
N LYS A 572 23.48 -0.47 28.95
CA LYS A 572 24.40 -1.25 28.11
C LYS A 572 25.23 -0.37 27.19
N ALA A 573 24.63 0.67 26.59
CA ALA A 573 25.36 1.63 25.75
C ALA A 573 26.42 2.40 26.54
N ASN A 574 26.15 2.76 27.80
CA ASN A 574 27.12 3.42 28.68
C ASN A 574 28.29 2.52 29.12
N GLU A 575 28.16 1.19 29.02
CA GLU A 575 29.23 0.24 29.35
C GLU A 575 30.20 0.01 28.19
N ILE A 576 29.79 0.30 26.95
CA ILE A 576 30.56 -0.04 25.75
C ILE A 576 31.35 1.17 25.26
N ASP A 577 32.65 0.99 25.06
CA ASP A 577 33.51 2.00 24.45
C ASP A 577 33.00 2.30 23.03
N GLY A 578 32.82 3.59 22.74
CA GLY A 578 32.30 4.05 21.45
C GLY A 578 30.95 4.74 21.53
N PHE A 579 30.19 4.54 22.61
CA PHE A 579 28.97 5.32 22.86
C PHE A 579 29.28 6.50 23.80
N THR A 580 28.92 7.70 23.38
CA THR A 580 29.04 8.89 24.21
C THR A 580 27.68 9.51 24.40
N GLU A 581 27.12 9.46 25.61
CA GLU A 581 25.84 10.08 25.90
C GLU A 581 25.97 11.60 25.77
N ILE A 582 25.14 12.21 24.92
CA ILE A 582 25.19 13.63 24.61
C ILE A 582 23.93 14.37 25.09
N ALA A 583 22.79 13.68 25.25
CA ALA A 583 21.57 14.26 25.80
C ALA A 583 20.65 13.18 26.35
N VAL A 584 19.84 13.57 27.33
CA VAL A 584 18.74 12.75 27.87
C VAL A 584 17.45 13.53 27.76
N ARG A 585 16.42 12.88 27.21
CA ARG A 585 15.02 13.33 27.14
C ARG A 585 14.16 12.15 27.56
N GLU A 586 14.04 11.99 28.86
CA GLU A 586 13.33 10.86 29.46
C GLU A 586 12.05 10.47 28.69
N PRO A 587 11.88 9.20 28.32
CA PRO A 587 12.73 8.04 28.62
C PRO A 587 13.88 7.79 27.64
N PHE A 588 14.16 8.71 26.72
CA PHE A 588 15.14 8.55 25.65
C PHE A 588 16.52 9.04 26.06
N HIS A 589 17.55 8.27 25.72
CA HIS A 589 18.95 8.64 25.81
C HIS A 589 19.55 8.71 24.43
N ILE A 590 20.27 9.79 24.12
CA ILE A 590 20.88 10.05 22.83
C ILE A 590 22.38 9.91 22.95
N PHE A 591 22.96 9.02 22.15
CA PHE A 591 24.39 8.75 22.11
C PHE A 591 24.96 9.20 20.79
N ARG A 592 26.16 9.77 20.84
CA ARG A 592 27.01 9.95 19.69
C ARG A 592 27.91 8.75 19.54
N LEU A 593 28.08 8.26 18.31
CA LEU A 593 28.94 7.15 17.96
C LEU A 593 30.32 7.65 17.50
N PRO A 594 31.32 6.77 17.35
CA PRO A 594 32.61 7.12 16.77
C PRO A 594 32.42 7.79 15.40
N GLU A 595 33.28 8.73 15.10
CA GLU A 595 33.25 9.42 13.81
C GLU A 595 33.45 8.43 12.67
N THR A 596 32.58 8.47 11.69
CA THR A 596 32.58 7.62 10.50
C THR A 596 32.48 8.46 9.23
N GLU A 597 33.21 8.05 8.18
CA GLU A 597 33.13 8.69 6.88
C GLU A 597 32.11 7.97 5.99
N LEU A 598 31.32 8.73 5.22
CA LEU A 598 30.32 8.16 4.30
C LEU A 598 30.97 7.59 3.01
N VAL A 599 32.14 8.11 2.63
CA VAL A 599 32.95 7.60 1.52
C VAL A 599 34.31 7.20 2.05
N VAL A 600 34.63 5.91 1.94
CA VAL A 600 35.89 5.38 2.49
C VAL A 600 36.67 4.63 1.42
N PRO A 601 37.96 4.87 1.28
CA PRO A 601 38.82 4.10 0.37
C PRO A 601 39.05 2.69 0.92
N ALA A 602 39.21 1.73 0.01
CA ALA A 602 39.49 0.35 0.34
C ALA A 602 40.87 0.19 1.00
N THR A 603 40.90 -0.64 2.03
CA THR A 603 42.14 -1.12 2.65
C THR A 603 42.61 -2.45 2.09
N HIS A 604 41.68 -3.21 1.49
CA HIS A 604 41.94 -4.52 0.86
C HIS A 604 41.32 -4.55 -0.55
N GLN A 605 41.87 -5.43 -1.40
CA GLN A 605 41.36 -5.68 -2.74
C GLN A 605 39.94 -6.24 -2.67
N PRO A 606 38.94 -5.57 -3.28
CA PRO A 606 37.60 -6.14 -3.37
C PRO A 606 37.58 -7.42 -4.21
N ALA A 607 36.68 -8.33 -3.88
CA ALA A 607 36.44 -9.55 -4.63
C ALA A 607 35.08 -9.51 -5.32
N VAL A 608 35.00 -10.09 -6.51
CA VAL A 608 33.78 -10.15 -7.31
C VAL A 608 33.13 -11.52 -7.13
N TYR A 609 31.90 -11.52 -6.71
CA TYR A 609 31.02 -12.69 -6.75
C TYR A 609 30.11 -12.59 -7.96
N GLU A 610 30.42 -13.33 -9.01
CA GLU A 610 29.64 -13.33 -10.22
C GLU A 610 28.34 -14.13 -10.04
N VAL A 611 27.25 -13.39 -9.94
CA VAL A 611 25.91 -14.00 -9.86
C VAL A 611 25.36 -14.12 -11.27
N PRO A 612 24.95 -15.29 -11.72
CA PRO A 612 24.21 -15.42 -12.96
C PRO A 612 22.92 -14.59 -12.93
N GLU A 613 22.66 -13.82 -14.00
CA GLU A 613 21.45 -12.99 -14.09
C GLU A 613 20.20 -13.88 -14.01
N ARG A 614 19.31 -13.56 -13.09
CA ARG A 614 17.99 -14.20 -12.99
C ARG A 614 17.07 -13.67 -14.07
N GLY A 615 16.37 -14.57 -14.77
CA GLY A 615 15.32 -14.19 -15.71
C GLY A 615 14.20 -13.36 -15.01
N LEU A 616 13.54 -12.46 -15.75
CA LEU A 616 12.48 -11.59 -15.23
C LEU A 616 11.37 -12.39 -14.51
N LEU A 617 10.97 -13.53 -15.06
CA LEU A 617 9.93 -14.38 -14.48
C LEU A 617 10.37 -14.94 -13.12
N ALA A 618 11.60 -15.44 -13.04
CA ALA A 618 12.19 -15.93 -11.81
C ALA A 618 12.30 -14.83 -10.74
N ALA A 619 12.72 -13.64 -11.13
CA ALA A 619 12.75 -12.49 -10.23
C ALA A 619 11.35 -12.10 -9.69
N MET A 620 10.29 -12.27 -10.51
CA MET A 620 8.90 -11.98 -10.11
C MET A 620 8.33 -13.03 -9.16
N ILE A 621 8.64 -14.30 -9.32
CA ILE A 621 8.09 -15.40 -8.51
C ILE A 621 9.03 -15.85 -7.39
N GLY A 622 10.25 -15.33 -7.34
CA GLY A 622 11.22 -15.65 -6.29
C GLY A 622 11.98 -16.96 -6.50
N SER A 623 11.92 -17.57 -7.69
CA SER A 623 12.49 -18.90 -7.95
C SER A 623 13.52 -18.91 -9.07
N GLU A 624 14.77 -19.04 -8.74
CA GLU A 624 15.80 -19.72 -9.54
C GLU A 624 16.96 -20.06 -8.63
N THR A 625 17.11 -21.33 -8.39
CA THR A 625 18.36 -21.86 -7.87
C THR A 625 19.34 -21.90 -9.06
N VAL A 626 20.33 -21.04 -9.02
CA VAL A 626 21.44 -21.13 -9.97
C VAL A 626 22.35 -22.23 -9.45
N THR A 627 22.66 -23.22 -10.28
CA THR A 627 23.57 -24.31 -9.92
C THR A 627 24.98 -23.99 -10.38
N GLY A 628 25.95 -24.22 -9.51
CA GLY A 628 27.36 -24.12 -9.80
C GLY A 628 27.85 -25.24 -10.75
N PRO A 629 29.13 -25.20 -11.17
CA PRO A 629 29.72 -26.21 -12.02
C PRO A 629 29.69 -27.63 -11.43
N ASP A 630 29.59 -27.75 -10.13
CA ASP A 630 29.51 -28.98 -9.33
C ASP A 630 28.07 -29.50 -9.17
N GLY A 631 27.08 -28.74 -9.67
CA GLY A 631 25.66 -29.08 -9.58
C GLY A 631 24.98 -28.66 -8.26
N GLU A 632 25.72 -28.04 -7.34
CA GLU A 632 25.16 -27.50 -6.09
C GLU A 632 24.54 -26.09 -6.32
N PRO A 633 23.50 -25.72 -5.57
CA PRO A 633 22.93 -24.39 -5.63
C PRO A 633 23.94 -23.33 -5.24
N LEU A 634 24.18 -22.35 -6.11
CA LEU A 634 24.94 -21.14 -5.74
C LEU A 634 24.05 -20.18 -4.93
N PRO A 635 24.56 -19.65 -3.81
CA PRO A 635 23.84 -18.61 -3.07
C PRO A 635 23.59 -17.38 -3.94
N SER A 636 22.49 -16.68 -3.70
CA SER A 636 22.30 -15.38 -4.32
C SER A 636 23.30 -14.37 -3.76
N PHE A 637 23.51 -13.24 -4.46
CA PHE A 637 24.33 -12.17 -3.90
C PHE A 637 23.82 -11.69 -2.54
N HIS A 638 22.52 -11.79 -2.31
CA HIS A 638 21.91 -11.46 -1.02
C HIS A 638 22.34 -12.46 0.09
N ASP A 639 22.30 -13.76 -0.21
CA ASP A 639 22.68 -14.80 0.76
C ASP A 639 24.18 -14.72 1.10
N LEU A 640 25.00 -14.52 0.07
CA LEU A 640 26.43 -14.28 0.25
C LEU A 640 26.70 -13.00 1.08
N SER A 641 25.89 -11.95 0.87
CA SER A 641 26.00 -10.72 1.63
C SER A 641 25.60 -10.93 3.11
N LEU A 642 24.67 -11.83 3.39
CA LEU A 642 24.35 -12.22 4.78
C LEU A 642 25.53 -12.94 5.44
N GLU A 643 26.18 -13.87 4.74
CA GLU A 643 27.39 -14.54 5.25
C GLU A 643 28.53 -13.53 5.48
N TRP A 644 28.71 -12.59 4.53
CA TRP A 644 29.67 -11.50 4.69
C TRP A 644 29.37 -10.65 5.93
N TYR A 645 28.11 -10.33 6.18
CA TYR A 645 27.65 -9.49 7.28
C TYR A 645 27.83 -10.19 8.63
N GLU A 646 27.74 -11.51 8.67
CA GLU A 646 28.02 -12.30 9.87
C GLU A 646 29.49 -12.28 10.30
N ASP A 647 30.43 -12.07 9.37
CA ASP A 647 31.87 -12.05 9.62
C ASP A 647 32.36 -10.66 10.04
N ILE A 648 31.95 -10.24 11.25
CA ILE A 648 32.19 -8.89 11.79
C ILE A 648 33.68 -8.46 11.89
N ASP A 649 34.60 -9.38 11.83
CA ASP A 649 36.03 -9.06 11.91
C ASP A 649 36.61 -8.77 10.52
N ASN A 650 35.95 -9.16 9.46
CA ASN A 650 36.40 -8.99 8.08
C ASN A 650 35.46 -8.11 7.22
N LEU A 651 34.62 -7.25 7.81
CA LEU A 651 33.72 -6.34 7.09
C LEU A 651 34.47 -5.35 6.18
N HIS A 652 35.74 -5.11 6.42
CA HIS A 652 36.61 -4.28 5.61
C HIS A 652 37.07 -4.95 4.29
N ARG A 653 36.85 -6.28 4.13
CA ARG A 653 37.17 -7.06 2.91
C ARG A 653 35.89 -7.17 2.07
N TRP A 654 35.71 -6.22 1.14
CA TRP A 654 34.46 -6.07 0.43
C TRP A 654 34.25 -7.13 -0.66
N VAL A 655 32.99 -7.55 -0.78
CA VAL A 655 32.51 -8.38 -1.89
C VAL A 655 31.57 -7.54 -2.75
N VAL A 656 31.74 -7.60 -4.07
CA VAL A 656 30.94 -6.86 -5.04
C VAL A 656 30.28 -7.82 -6.05
N ALA A 657 29.12 -7.43 -6.57
CA ALA A 657 28.37 -8.25 -7.52
C ALA A 657 28.97 -8.19 -8.95
N ASP A 658 29.74 -7.17 -9.26
CA ASP A 658 30.41 -6.94 -10.54
C ASP A 658 31.61 -6.01 -10.31
N GLY A 659 32.53 -5.95 -11.23
CA GLY A 659 33.71 -5.11 -11.11
C GLY A 659 34.74 -5.35 -12.23
N PRO A 660 35.86 -4.61 -12.22
CA PRO A 660 36.95 -4.75 -13.18
C PRO A 660 37.41 -6.22 -13.35
N GLU A 661 37.87 -6.57 -14.54
CA GLU A 661 38.35 -7.94 -14.86
C GLU A 661 39.54 -8.36 -14.00
N GLU A 662 40.33 -7.41 -13.53
CA GLU A 662 41.51 -7.64 -12.70
C GLU A 662 41.17 -8.05 -11.26
N TRP A 663 39.94 -7.81 -10.79
CA TRP A 663 39.56 -8.17 -9.45
C TRP A 663 39.36 -9.67 -9.32
N PRO A 664 39.77 -10.28 -8.20
CA PRO A 664 39.61 -11.71 -7.97
C PRO A 664 38.13 -12.13 -8.03
N ARG A 665 37.85 -13.22 -8.73
CA ARG A 665 36.52 -13.85 -8.77
C ARG A 665 36.44 -14.92 -7.69
N ILE A 666 35.41 -14.87 -6.87
CA ILE A 666 35.19 -15.78 -5.72
C ILE A 666 33.84 -16.49 -5.82
N GLN A 667 33.71 -17.63 -5.15
CA GLN A 667 32.46 -18.37 -5.02
C GLN A 667 31.96 -18.46 -3.59
N SER A 668 32.78 -18.08 -2.63
CA SER A 668 32.40 -18.00 -1.20
C SER A 668 33.07 -16.82 -0.51
N VAL A 669 32.54 -16.44 0.64
CA VAL A 669 33.08 -15.34 1.46
C VAL A 669 34.48 -15.68 1.96
N ASP A 670 34.81 -16.96 2.17
CA ASP A 670 36.13 -17.42 2.65
C ASP A 670 37.24 -17.23 1.63
N GLU A 671 36.91 -17.13 0.34
CA GLU A 671 37.88 -16.92 -0.75
C GLU A 671 38.30 -15.44 -0.91
N ARG A 672 37.79 -14.54 -0.06
CA ARG A 672 38.18 -13.12 -0.13
C ARG A 672 39.69 -12.93 0.02
N PRO A 673 40.31 -12.19 -0.88
CA PRO A 673 41.75 -11.95 -0.81
C PRO A 673 42.13 -11.17 0.46
N ASP A 674 43.28 -11.51 1.00
CA ASP A 674 43.94 -10.76 2.11
C ASP A 674 45.00 -9.80 1.55
N THR A 675 44.74 -9.24 0.38
CA THR A 675 45.68 -8.37 -0.30
C THR A 675 45.41 -6.92 0.12
N GLU A 676 46.29 -6.39 0.94
CA GLU A 676 46.26 -4.97 1.36
C GLU A 676 46.54 -4.01 0.19
N ILE A 677 45.78 -2.94 0.13
CA ILE A 677 45.97 -1.83 -0.78
C ILE A 677 46.56 -0.65 0.01
N TYR A 678 47.62 -0.08 -0.50
CA TYR A 678 48.12 1.14 0.08
C TYR A 678 47.15 2.31 -0.17
N THR A 679 46.58 2.84 0.91
CA THR A 679 45.66 3.96 0.87
C THR A 679 46.25 5.10 1.69
N PRO A 680 46.49 6.29 1.10
CA PRO A 680 46.88 7.48 1.87
C PRO A 680 45.78 7.82 2.91
N ARG A 681 46.17 8.31 4.06
CA ARG A 681 45.20 8.79 5.08
C ARG A 681 44.57 10.11 4.64
N ASN A 682 43.32 10.33 5.03
CA ASN A 682 42.51 11.54 4.77
C ASN A 682 42.44 11.89 3.28
N THR A 683 42.08 10.92 2.47
CA THR A 683 42.05 11.05 1.01
C THR A 683 40.77 11.67 0.46
N VAL A 684 39.67 11.60 1.22
CA VAL A 684 38.35 12.12 0.79
C VAL A 684 38.12 13.49 1.43
N THR A 685 37.80 14.47 0.58
CA THR A 685 37.50 15.85 0.98
C THR A 685 36.33 16.40 0.15
N ASN A 686 35.79 17.54 0.56
CA ASN A 686 34.69 18.20 -0.14
C ASN A 686 33.49 17.27 -0.42
N LEU A 687 33.16 16.41 0.56
CA LEU A 687 32.00 15.53 0.44
C LEU A 687 30.73 16.37 0.58
N GLU A 688 29.88 16.29 -0.45
CA GLU A 688 28.54 16.84 -0.46
C GLU A 688 27.54 15.72 -0.79
N VAL A 689 26.46 15.61 -0.03
CA VAL A 689 25.45 14.56 -0.17
C VAL A 689 24.07 15.18 -0.21
N ASP A 690 23.47 15.13 -1.38
CA ASP A 690 22.05 15.43 -1.60
C ASP A 690 21.27 14.16 -1.94
N ASN A 691 19.94 14.23 -2.00
CA ASN A 691 19.12 13.06 -2.33
C ASN A 691 19.45 12.45 -3.69
N HIS A 692 19.77 13.26 -4.70
CA HIS A 692 20.01 12.75 -6.06
C HIS A 692 21.46 12.95 -6.52
N ARG A 693 22.34 13.39 -5.62
CA ARG A 693 23.74 13.66 -5.96
C ARG A 693 24.65 13.44 -4.77
N ILE A 694 25.79 12.79 -5.03
CA ILE A 694 26.91 12.66 -4.09
C ILE A 694 28.15 13.13 -4.82
N SER A 695 28.91 14.07 -4.27
CA SER A 695 30.17 14.51 -4.84
C SER A 695 31.25 14.54 -3.79
N PHE A 696 32.49 14.19 -4.19
CA PHE A 696 33.66 14.23 -3.34
C PHE A 696 34.94 14.37 -4.15
N THR A 697 36.00 14.85 -3.50
CA THR A 697 37.34 14.94 -4.06
C THR A 697 38.23 13.91 -3.39
N THR A 698 39.04 13.16 -4.17
CA THR A 698 40.00 12.19 -3.65
C THR A 698 41.35 12.28 -4.33
N ASP A 699 42.41 12.04 -3.58
CA ASP A 699 43.77 11.88 -4.11
C ASP A 699 44.14 10.42 -4.38
N ALA A 700 43.29 9.45 -3.96
CA ALA A 700 43.49 8.01 -4.12
C ALA A 700 42.89 7.51 -5.44
N ILE A 701 43.38 8.04 -6.57
CA ILE A 701 42.96 7.62 -7.91
C ILE A 701 43.30 6.14 -8.13
N GLY A 702 42.38 5.36 -8.71
CA GLY A 702 42.57 3.93 -8.96
C GLY A 702 42.36 3.03 -7.72
N VAL A 703 42.14 3.63 -6.53
CA VAL A 703 41.78 2.88 -5.32
C VAL A 703 40.25 2.74 -5.22
N PRO A 704 39.70 1.57 -4.99
CA PRO A 704 38.25 1.45 -4.78
C PRO A 704 37.76 2.24 -3.56
N HIS A 705 36.59 2.91 -3.71
CA HIS A 705 35.96 3.66 -2.63
C HIS A 705 34.57 3.09 -2.36
N LEU A 706 34.28 2.72 -1.11
CA LEU A 706 32.94 2.40 -0.66
C LEU A 706 32.17 3.68 -0.40
N VAL A 707 31.03 3.83 -1.04
CA VAL A 707 30.04 4.87 -0.75
C VAL A 707 28.93 4.21 0.07
N LYS A 708 28.80 4.59 1.34
CA LYS A 708 27.87 4.00 2.31
C LYS A 708 26.41 4.43 2.02
N VAL A 709 26.00 4.33 0.77
CA VAL A 709 24.65 4.60 0.26
C VAL A 709 24.20 3.38 -0.53
N SER A 710 22.93 3.01 -0.36
CA SER A 710 22.35 1.84 -1.01
C SER A 710 22.50 1.89 -2.52
N TYR A 711 22.83 0.74 -3.11
CA TYR A 711 22.97 0.61 -4.56
C TYR A 711 21.59 0.58 -5.24
N PHE A 712 21.52 1.31 -6.34
CA PHE A 712 20.42 1.18 -7.30
C PHE A 712 20.93 1.51 -8.71
N PRO A 713 20.49 0.81 -9.77
CA PRO A 713 21.07 0.95 -11.10
C PRO A 713 20.83 2.31 -11.79
N ASN A 714 20.12 3.21 -11.14
CA ASN A 714 19.92 4.58 -11.58
C ASN A 714 21.05 5.53 -11.13
N TRP A 715 21.92 5.08 -10.23
CA TRP A 715 23.15 5.80 -9.90
C TRP A 715 24.17 5.66 -11.03
N THR A 716 24.73 6.77 -11.45
CA THR A 716 25.79 6.86 -12.46
C THR A 716 26.96 7.67 -11.90
N ALA A 717 28.19 7.29 -12.24
CA ALA A 717 29.38 7.99 -11.79
C ALA A 717 30.02 8.80 -12.93
N THR A 718 30.55 9.97 -12.60
CA THR A 718 31.45 10.79 -13.42
C THR A 718 32.74 10.97 -12.65
N GLY A 719 33.89 10.81 -13.31
CA GLY A 719 35.21 10.85 -12.66
C GLY A 719 35.57 9.55 -11.91
N ALA A 720 34.75 8.49 -12.08
CA ALA A 720 35.00 7.16 -11.53
C ALA A 720 34.36 6.08 -12.39
N ASP A 721 34.92 4.87 -12.34
CA ASP A 721 34.29 3.66 -12.86
C ASP A 721 33.30 3.09 -11.83
N GLY A 722 32.24 2.39 -12.29
CA GLY A 722 31.14 1.92 -11.46
C GLY A 722 29.90 2.82 -11.55
N PRO A 723 29.04 2.93 -10.51
CA PRO A 723 29.12 2.20 -9.24
C PRO A 723 28.72 0.73 -9.38
N TRP A 724 29.40 -0.14 -8.66
CA TRP A 724 29.07 -1.56 -8.53
C TRP A 724 28.41 -1.81 -7.18
N ARG A 725 27.53 -2.82 -7.15
CA ARG A 725 26.86 -3.23 -5.91
C ARG A 725 27.84 -3.98 -5.01
N ALA A 726 28.06 -3.49 -3.82
CA ALA A 726 28.86 -4.13 -2.78
C ALA A 726 27.98 -4.68 -1.65
N ALA A 727 28.39 -5.73 -0.97
CA ALA A 727 27.72 -6.19 0.24
C ALA A 727 27.69 -5.07 1.29
N PRO A 728 26.58 -4.89 2.03
CA PRO A 728 25.30 -5.58 1.99
C PRO A 728 24.28 -5.02 0.98
N SER A 729 24.62 -4.31 0.01
CA SER A 729 23.94 -3.61 -1.08
C SER A 729 24.27 -2.10 -1.07
N LEU A 730 25.51 -1.74 -0.78
CA LEU A 730 26.08 -0.41 -0.91
C LEU A 730 26.74 -0.22 -2.29
N MET A 731 27.40 0.90 -2.54
CA MET A 731 28.07 1.21 -3.78
C MET A 731 29.59 1.20 -3.64
N VAL A 732 30.29 0.66 -4.63
CA VAL A 732 31.74 0.82 -4.78
C VAL A 732 32.03 1.51 -6.10
N VAL A 733 32.95 2.50 -6.09
CA VAL A 733 33.45 3.18 -7.28
C VAL A 733 34.98 3.18 -7.28
N VAL A 734 35.60 3.24 -8.46
CA VAL A 734 37.05 3.42 -8.61
C VAL A 734 37.28 4.77 -9.26
N PRO A 735 37.79 5.79 -8.52
CA PRO A 735 38.06 7.10 -9.06
C PRO A 735 39.07 7.02 -10.21
N THR A 736 38.76 7.64 -11.34
CA THR A 736 39.62 7.86 -12.50
C THR A 736 40.12 9.30 -12.55
N GLU A 737 39.43 10.19 -11.85
CA GLU A 737 39.77 11.61 -11.66
C GLU A 737 39.69 11.98 -10.19
N ARG A 738 40.20 13.16 -9.83
CA ARG A 738 40.19 13.64 -8.44
C ARG A 738 38.78 13.97 -7.96
N ASP A 739 37.96 14.55 -8.82
CA ASP A 739 36.60 14.96 -8.51
C ASP A 739 35.63 13.90 -9.01
N VAL A 740 34.91 13.28 -8.11
CA VAL A 740 33.95 12.24 -8.36
C VAL A 740 32.55 12.73 -8.08
N VAL A 741 31.64 12.49 -9.01
CA VAL A 741 30.21 12.84 -8.87
C VAL A 741 29.36 11.61 -9.20
N LEU A 742 28.52 11.21 -8.24
CA LEU A 742 27.47 10.23 -8.48
C LEU A 742 26.14 10.96 -8.59
N GLU A 743 25.33 10.61 -9.60
CA GLU A 743 24.03 11.20 -9.81
C GLU A 743 22.96 10.12 -10.00
N PHE A 744 21.81 10.28 -9.33
CA PHE A 744 20.64 9.43 -9.53
C PHE A 744 19.82 9.95 -10.70
N GLN A 745 19.88 9.25 -11.82
CA GLN A 745 19.30 9.70 -13.09
C GLN A 745 18.24 8.73 -13.62
N ASP A 746 17.32 9.28 -14.43
CA ASP A 746 16.39 8.45 -15.20
C ASP A 746 17.16 7.64 -16.25
N THR A 747 16.98 6.34 -16.25
CA THR A 747 17.45 5.48 -17.33
C THR A 747 16.46 5.48 -18.50
N TRP A 748 16.73 4.64 -19.52
CA TRP A 748 15.78 4.43 -20.61
C TRP A 748 14.45 3.85 -20.13
N VAL A 749 14.43 3.17 -18.98
CA VAL A 749 13.23 2.56 -18.38
C VAL A 749 12.26 3.65 -17.88
N GLU A 750 12.75 4.59 -17.07
CA GLU A 750 11.96 5.70 -16.53
C GLU A 750 11.52 6.64 -17.67
N SER A 751 12.46 6.99 -18.56
CA SER A 751 12.19 7.85 -19.71
C SER A 751 11.15 7.21 -20.65
N GLY A 752 11.28 5.92 -20.95
CA GLY A 752 10.32 5.15 -21.73
C GLY A 752 8.94 5.10 -21.08
N GLY A 753 8.90 4.89 -19.76
CA GLY A 753 7.67 4.91 -18.98
C GLY A 753 6.95 6.27 -19.05
N LYS A 754 7.69 7.37 -18.89
CA LYS A 754 7.17 8.75 -19.03
C LYS A 754 6.62 9.01 -20.44
N ILE A 755 7.34 8.62 -21.48
CA ILE A 755 6.90 8.78 -22.89
C ILE A 755 5.60 8.00 -23.13
N LEU A 756 5.52 6.77 -22.68
CA LEU A 756 4.32 5.94 -22.81
C LEU A 756 3.13 6.57 -22.07
N THR A 757 3.36 7.13 -20.89
CA THR A 757 2.31 7.79 -20.10
C THR A 757 1.80 9.05 -20.81
N TYR A 758 2.69 9.93 -21.26
CA TYR A 758 2.29 11.12 -22.00
C TYR A 758 1.57 10.78 -23.31
N GLY A 759 2.06 9.78 -24.04
CA GLY A 759 1.42 9.27 -25.25
C GLY A 759 0.03 8.67 -24.97
N GLY A 760 -0.10 7.89 -23.90
CA GLY A 760 -1.36 7.30 -23.45
C GLY A 760 -2.39 8.38 -23.10
N LEU A 761 -2.01 9.36 -22.27
CA LEU A 761 -2.88 10.48 -21.89
C LEU A 761 -3.27 11.35 -23.08
N ALA A 762 -2.32 11.72 -23.93
CA ALA A 762 -2.58 12.49 -25.13
C ALA A 762 -3.57 11.78 -26.08
N SER A 763 -3.38 10.47 -26.28
CA SER A 763 -4.27 9.66 -27.11
C SER A 763 -5.71 9.61 -26.55
N LEU A 764 -5.89 9.53 -25.23
CA LEU A 764 -7.21 9.60 -24.59
C LEU A 764 -7.89 10.96 -24.81
N ILE A 765 -7.13 12.05 -24.72
CA ILE A 765 -7.63 13.41 -24.99
C ILE A 765 -8.08 13.52 -26.45
N VAL A 766 -7.23 13.13 -27.40
CA VAL A 766 -7.54 13.17 -28.84
C VAL A 766 -8.80 12.36 -29.15
N VAL A 767 -8.88 11.12 -28.65
CA VAL A 767 -10.09 10.29 -28.82
C VAL A 767 -11.30 10.95 -28.18
N GLY A 768 -11.15 11.59 -27.02
CA GLY A 768 -12.19 12.35 -26.35
C GLY A 768 -12.73 13.48 -27.23
N VAL A 769 -11.83 14.29 -27.80
CA VAL A 769 -12.17 15.43 -28.70
C VAL A 769 -12.83 14.96 -30.00
N VAL A 770 -12.29 13.91 -30.63
CA VAL A 770 -12.88 13.34 -31.86
C VAL A 770 -14.29 12.81 -31.61
N LEU A 771 -14.52 12.13 -30.52
CA LEU A 771 -15.85 11.62 -30.17
C LEU A 771 -16.82 12.75 -29.83
N TYR A 772 -16.36 13.82 -29.18
CA TYR A 772 -17.15 15.01 -28.89
C TYR A 772 -17.54 15.72 -30.19
N ARG A 773 -16.59 16.00 -31.10
CA ARG A 773 -16.84 16.64 -32.39
C ARG A 773 -17.84 15.85 -33.26
N ARG A 774 -17.70 14.51 -33.31
CA ARG A 774 -18.64 13.64 -34.04
C ARG A 774 -20.07 13.72 -33.51
N ARG A 775 -20.26 13.95 -32.21
CA ARG A 775 -21.60 14.17 -31.62
C ARG A 775 -22.18 15.53 -31.98
N ALA A 776 -21.35 16.57 -31.98
CA ALA A 776 -21.76 17.93 -32.34
C ALA A 776 -22.14 18.08 -33.82
N THR A 777 -21.60 17.20 -34.70
CA THR A 777 -21.86 17.23 -36.14
C THR A 777 -22.97 16.29 -36.63
N THR A 778 -23.55 15.46 -35.71
CA THR A 778 -24.73 14.66 -36.07
C THR A 778 -25.95 15.59 -36.00
N PRO A 779 -26.66 15.92 -37.12
CA PRO A 779 -27.84 16.74 -37.06
C PRO A 779 -28.89 16.02 -36.19
N THR A 780 -29.45 16.72 -35.25
CA THR A 780 -30.73 16.30 -34.65
C THR A 780 -31.74 16.26 -35.76
N GLY A 781 -32.20 15.10 -36.14
CA GLY A 781 -33.31 14.98 -37.13
C GLY A 781 -34.51 15.81 -36.68
N PRO A 782 -35.36 16.24 -37.60
CA PRO A 782 -36.48 17.10 -37.27
C PRO A 782 -37.37 16.43 -36.21
N GLU A 783 -37.69 17.21 -35.17
CA GLU A 783 -38.72 16.88 -34.22
C GLU A 783 -40.00 16.55 -34.99
N ASP A 784 -40.52 15.34 -34.83
CA ASP A 784 -41.88 15.00 -35.27
C ASP A 784 -42.82 15.95 -34.55
N THR A 785 -43.32 16.94 -35.32
CA THR A 785 -44.46 17.76 -34.92
C THR A 785 -45.64 16.83 -34.76
N PRO A 786 -46.35 16.84 -33.64
CA PRO A 786 -47.55 16.05 -33.51
C PRO A 786 -48.63 16.62 -34.47
N ALA A 787 -49.03 15.82 -35.44
CA ALA A 787 -50.18 16.12 -36.29
C ALA A 787 -51.42 16.19 -35.40
N SER A 788 -52.12 17.30 -35.56
CA SER A 788 -53.40 17.70 -34.97
C SER A 788 -54.49 16.61 -34.94
#